data_7d4666d086d516da9cd598ec09508553
#
_entry.id   7d4666d086d516da9cd598ec09508553
#
_cell.length_a   1.000
_cell.length_b   1.000
_cell.length_c   1.000
_cell.angle_alpha   90.00
_cell.angle_beta   90.00
_cell.angle_gamma   90.00
#
_symmetry.space_group_name_H-M   'P 1'
#
loop_
_entity.id
_entity.type
_entity.pdbx_description
1 polymer ?
#
loop_
_entity_poly.entity_id
_entity_poly.type
_entity_poly.pdbx_seq_one_letter_code
_entity_poly.pdbx_strand_id
1 'polypeptide(L)'
;LSLVSGLALPDVAPAQSGLTHGPIVGGVTATTARILVRADSPTEVRYELDTDSAFANALLTEMDSARAERDYFTTIDIQNLSPDTKYYYRPVLNGVHETTFYHFTTFPTEGQTSTFTFAFGACQQNARDENSYKGDVFPLIVLDQPRFFLQLGDWTYPDTTDTREKPDDYFNVDFSRVQANYRSKYDPDYPMAELFRTTPIDYVYDDHDFSDNNSDMTYPGRQNSLHGYREMFPHYPLPNGENGLWHKFTFGNADFFVLDTRTQRHPNDAPFREDVSGESFYELQSAHLILEGDRTISGQLQMDWLIEQLKTSTADWKFICTSVAFNPANRAFMELALFFQGSELEELVRQIGYSSLDNIAKSIADSWNGFPGSVQRLVKAVNASNVENVIVLSGDSHTAAIDDGANSLFPEIMAGGLDRNNSRIVAIGELLGITIWNRGGQTQARANFNNHYGRVTVFGQDSVRMELIDDTGELIAAYTQPGGFLVSPVALSHAFETQDFGDVETGASSSMTLLLINTGADTVFVDNIAGTIPEFSSNLRSMKIPPGVRTDVTIAFEPQSVDAFEGNLVIESNDPQSPIMINLRGRGMQPTSVTSRQANHPAAFALYQNYPNPFNASTAITFDVRETAPVSLKLYNVLGQEVATLVETEYGPGRHKVEFASDNLRSGIYFYVIGMGYFRDVRKMLLVQ
;
A
#
# COMPACT_ATOMS: atom_id res chain seq x y z
N LEU A 1 -13.66 -78.93 37.59
CA LEU A 1 -12.34 -78.48 37.12
C LEU A 1 -12.48 -77.83 35.77
N SER A 2 -12.62 -76.52 35.70
CA SER A 2 -12.50 -75.74 34.48
C SER A 2 -11.61 -74.56 34.80
N LEU A 3 -10.44 -74.59 34.22
CA LEU A 3 -9.52 -73.40 34.18
C LEU A 3 -10.10 -72.39 33.19
N VAL A 4 -10.41 -71.17 33.69
CA VAL A 4 -10.62 -70.00 32.88
C VAL A 4 -9.29 -69.24 32.86
N SER A 5 -8.57 -69.34 31.76
CA SER A 5 -7.42 -68.53 31.48
C SER A 5 -7.89 -67.11 31.11
N GLY A 6 -7.62 -66.17 32.00
CA GLY A 6 -7.81 -64.76 31.68
C GLY A 6 -6.80 -64.32 30.61
N LEU A 7 -7.29 -63.94 29.43
CA LEU A 7 -6.55 -63.17 28.45
C LEU A 7 -6.47 -61.73 28.99
N ALA A 8 -5.30 -61.32 29.43
CA ALA A 8 -5.00 -59.88 29.61
C ALA A 8 -4.99 -59.25 28.22
N LEU A 9 -5.87 -58.28 28.00
CA LEU A 9 -5.81 -57.40 26.84
C LEU A 9 -4.47 -56.64 26.92
N PRO A 10 -3.74 -56.52 25.83
CA PRO A 10 -2.54 -55.70 25.84
C PRO A 10 -2.94 -54.24 26.22
N ASP A 11 -2.24 -53.67 27.20
CA ASP A 11 -2.27 -52.22 27.44
C ASP A 11 -1.94 -51.53 26.10
N VAL A 12 -2.96 -50.97 25.47
CA VAL A 12 -2.75 -50.03 24.36
C VAL A 12 -2.10 -48.83 24.99
N ALA A 13 -0.80 -48.70 24.82
CA ALA A 13 -0.11 -47.46 25.19
C ALA A 13 -0.91 -46.31 24.57
N PRO A 14 -1.23 -45.25 25.36
CA PRO A 14 -1.92 -44.09 24.82
C PRO A 14 -1.14 -43.60 23.62
N ALA A 15 -1.84 -43.30 22.52
CA ALA A 15 -1.22 -42.72 21.33
C ALA A 15 -0.38 -41.53 21.80
N GLN A 16 0.90 -41.52 21.42
CA GLN A 16 1.79 -40.42 21.77
C GLN A 16 1.21 -39.14 21.19
N SER A 17 0.83 -38.19 22.05
CA SER A 17 0.31 -36.89 21.61
C SER A 17 1.38 -36.17 20.78
N GLY A 18 0.98 -35.64 19.64
CA GLY A 18 1.89 -34.98 18.73
C GLY A 18 1.56 -33.51 18.57
N LEU A 19 2.55 -32.71 18.13
CA LEU A 19 2.32 -31.35 17.71
C LEU A 19 1.59 -31.32 16.37
N THR A 20 0.56 -30.48 16.27
CA THR A 20 -0.20 -30.30 15.03
C THR A 20 0.19 -29.01 14.31
N HIS A 21 0.57 -27.94 15.06
CA HIS A 21 0.99 -26.67 14.50
C HIS A 21 2.19 -26.11 15.27
N GLY A 22 3.01 -25.33 14.56
CA GLY A 22 4.21 -24.73 15.11
C GLY A 22 5.44 -25.67 15.06
N PRO A 23 6.49 -25.38 15.83
CA PRO A 23 6.67 -24.22 16.72
C PRO A 23 6.65 -22.88 15.98
N ILE A 24 6.14 -21.84 16.66
CA ILE A 24 6.15 -20.45 16.18
C ILE A 24 6.97 -19.63 17.17
N VAL A 25 8.08 -19.04 16.71
CA VAL A 25 8.99 -18.22 17.51
C VAL A 25 8.55 -16.75 17.40
N GLY A 26 8.25 -16.11 18.51
CA GLY A 26 7.91 -14.69 18.60
C GLY A 26 8.36 -14.06 19.91
N GLY A 27 8.02 -12.80 20.12
CA GLY A 27 8.36 -12.06 21.34
C GLY A 27 9.86 -12.08 21.69
N VAL A 28 10.74 -12.18 20.66
CA VAL A 28 12.17 -12.31 20.85
C VAL A 28 12.78 -10.96 21.20
N THR A 29 13.60 -10.95 22.25
CA THR A 29 14.41 -9.80 22.66
C THR A 29 15.88 -10.19 22.75
N ALA A 30 16.70 -9.36 23.34
CA ALA A 30 18.10 -9.70 23.63
C ALA A 30 18.24 -10.88 24.61
N THR A 31 17.27 -11.07 25.51
CA THR A 31 17.39 -12.03 26.62
C THR A 31 16.18 -12.94 26.83
N THR A 32 15.18 -12.82 25.97
CA THR A 32 13.93 -13.59 26.07
C THR A 32 13.45 -14.06 24.71
N ALA A 33 12.61 -15.10 24.70
CA ALA A 33 11.85 -15.54 23.53
C ALA A 33 10.53 -16.17 24.00
N ARG A 34 9.56 -16.26 23.12
CA ARG A 34 8.29 -16.97 23.30
C ARG A 34 8.13 -17.98 22.17
N ILE A 35 7.76 -19.21 22.49
CA ILE A 35 7.53 -20.25 21.49
C ILE A 35 6.14 -20.85 21.69
N LEU A 36 5.28 -20.67 20.68
CA LEU A 36 3.93 -21.20 20.65
C LEU A 36 3.89 -22.53 19.88
N VAL A 37 3.12 -23.49 20.39
CA VAL A 37 2.74 -24.71 19.70
C VAL A 37 1.28 -25.06 19.93
N ARG A 38 0.74 -25.94 19.09
CA ARG A 38 -0.54 -26.62 19.29
C ARG A 38 -0.36 -28.13 19.25
N ALA A 39 -0.93 -28.83 20.23
CA ALA A 39 -0.99 -30.28 20.27
C ALA A 39 -2.35 -30.83 19.76
N ASP A 40 -2.47 -32.13 19.60
CA ASP A 40 -3.72 -32.83 19.24
C ASP A 40 -4.60 -33.17 20.46
N SER A 41 -4.03 -33.15 21.65
CA SER A 41 -4.62 -33.57 22.91
C SER A 41 -3.94 -32.90 24.11
N PRO A 42 -4.45 -33.05 25.36
CA PRO A 42 -3.78 -32.53 26.54
C PRO A 42 -2.33 -33.03 26.65
N THR A 43 -1.38 -32.09 26.59
CA THR A 43 0.06 -32.39 26.48
C THR A 43 0.86 -31.43 27.33
N GLU A 44 1.77 -31.97 28.14
CA GLU A 44 2.79 -31.17 28.81
C GLU A 44 3.88 -30.81 27.80
N VAL A 45 4.18 -29.51 27.69
CA VAL A 45 5.14 -28.96 26.72
C VAL A 45 6.20 -28.15 27.43
N ARG A 46 7.45 -28.40 27.11
CA ARG A 46 8.60 -27.53 27.39
C ARG A 46 9.62 -27.65 26.27
N TYR A 47 10.64 -26.85 26.31
CA TYR A 47 11.72 -26.90 25.33
C TYR A 47 13.07 -27.23 25.98
N GLU A 48 13.87 -27.93 25.23
CA GLU A 48 15.29 -28.09 25.46
C GLU A 48 16.02 -27.14 24.49
N LEU A 49 16.90 -26.26 25.04
CA LEU A 49 17.66 -25.26 24.30
C LEU A 49 19.15 -25.41 24.55
N ASP A 50 19.94 -25.24 23.50
CA ASP A 50 21.40 -25.16 23.61
C ASP A 50 21.95 -24.22 22.49
N THR A 51 23.13 -23.71 22.68
CA THR A 51 23.90 -23.03 21.61
C THR A 51 24.60 -24.03 20.68
N ASP A 52 24.61 -25.31 21.05
CA ASP A 52 25.11 -26.44 20.25
C ASP A 52 23.97 -27.38 19.85
N SER A 53 23.91 -27.73 18.57
CA SER A 53 22.91 -28.67 18.03
C SER A 53 22.99 -30.09 18.56
N ALA A 54 24.07 -30.46 19.27
CA ALA A 54 24.20 -31.71 19.98
C ALA A 54 23.48 -31.74 21.35
N PHE A 55 23.00 -30.60 21.84
CA PHE A 55 22.34 -30.43 23.14
C PHE A 55 23.16 -30.95 24.32
N ALA A 56 24.49 -30.77 24.26
CA ALA A 56 25.42 -31.31 25.26
C ALA A 56 25.28 -30.62 26.66
N ASN A 57 24.89 -29.35 26.67
CA ASN A 57 24.67 -28.56 27.88
C ASN A 57 23.31 -27.88 27.88
N ALA A 58 22.29 -28.61 27.43
CA ALA A 58 20.97 -28.05 27.19
C ALA A 58 20.29 -27.53 28.46
N LEU A 59 19.65 -26.38 28.31
CA LEU A 59 18.74 -25.80 29.28
C LEU A 59 17.33 -26.31 29.02
N LEU A 60 16.61 -26.74 30.05
CA LEU A 60 15.20 -27.03 29.99
C LEU A 60 14.39 -25.81 30.45
N THR A 61 13.37 -25.45 29.67
CA THR A 61 12.46 -24.36 30.03
C THR A 61 11.48 -24.77 31.12
N GLU A 62 10.78 -23.78 31.67
CA GLU A 62 9.53 -24.02 32.41
C GLU A 62 8.56 -24.81 31.50
N MET A 63 7.63 -25.51 32.13
CA MET A 63 6.65 -26.36 31.48
C MET A 63 5.27 -25.72 31.54
N ASP A 64 4.51 -25.78 30.47
CA ASP A 64 3.08 -25.48 30.44
C ASP A 64 2.32 -26.61 29.73
N SER A 65 1.00 -26.58 29.81
CA SER A 65 0.14 -27.65 29.28
C SER A 65 -0.78 -27.11 28.19
N ALA A 66 -0.73 -27.77 27.04
CA ALA A 66 -1.73 -27.60 26.00
C ALA A 66 -3.07 -28.18 26.50
N ARG A 67 -4.13 -27.36 26.54
CA ARG A 67 -5.44 -27.71 27.13
C ARG A 67 -6.58 -27.37 26.18
N ALA A 68 -7.69 -28.09 26.31
CA ALA A 68 -8.87 -27.93 25.47
C ALA A 68 -9.47 -26.51 25.51
N GLU A 69 -9.39 -25.82 26.66
CA GLU A 69 -9.92 -24.45 26.84
C GLU A 69 -9.20 -23.44 25.94
N ARG A 70 -7.93 -23.74 25.58
CA ARG A 70 -7.10 -22.94 24.64
C ARG A 70 -6.96 -23.60 23.28
N ASP A 71 -7.88 -24.46 22.88
CA ASP A 71 -7.79 -25.26 21.66
C ASP A 71 -6.44 -25.99 21.52
N TYR A 72 -5.88 -26.42 22.64
CA TYR A 72 -4.58 -27.08 22.78
C TYR A 72 -3.37 -26.23 22.35
N PHE A 73 -3.53 -24.92 22.21
CA PHE A 73 -2.39 -24.01 22.09
C PHE A 73 -1.71 -23.80 23.46
N THR A 74 -0.40 -23.67 23.45
CA THR A 74 0.39 -23.26 24.60
C THR A 74 1.63 -22.49 24.19
N THR A 75 1.98 -21.47 24.97
CA THR A 75 3.16 -20.62 24.74
C THR A 75 4.12 -20.80 25.90
N ILE A 76 5.38 -21.10 25.59
CA ILE A 76 6.46 -21.20 26.58
C ILE A 76 7.29 -19.92 26.55
N ASP A 77 7.34 -19.24 27.67
CA ASP A 77 8.18 -18.06 27.89
C ASP A 77 9.59 -18.50 28.27
N ILE A 78 10.59 -18.01 27.54
CA ILE A 78 12.00 -18.36 27.73
C ILE A 78 12.74 -17.12 28.19
N GLN A 79 13.48 -17.24 29.29
CA GLN A 79 14.18 -16.13 29.96
C GLN A 79 15.67 -16.43 30.06
N ASN A 80 16.46 -15.39 30.38
CA ASN A 80 17.89 -15.48 30.66
C ASN A 80 18.72 -15.99 29.48
N LEU A 81 18.32 -15.66 28.28
CA LEU A 81 19.11 -15.91 27.07
C LEU A 81 20.25 -14.88 26.94
N SER A 82 21.27 -15.23 26.18
CA SER A 82 22.37 -14.32 25.82
C SER A 82 22.00 -13.49 24.59
N PRO A 83 22.37 -12.20 24.53
CA PRO A 83 22.11 -11.36 23.36
C PRO A 83 22.84 -11.86 22.11
N ASP A 84 22.26 -11.58 20.95
CA ASP A 84 22.82 -11.88 19.61
C ASP A 84 23.36 -13.31 19.47
N THR A 85 22.66 -14.27 20.04
CA THR A 85 23.09 -15.66 20.19
C THR A 85 22.14 -16.59 19.49
N LYS A 86 22.67 -17.49 18.66
CA LYS A 86 21.90 -18.55 18.01
C LYS A 86 21.65 -19.68 19.01
N TYR A 87 20.39 -20.03 19.21
CA TYR A 87 19.94 -21.16 20.00
C TYR A 87 19.31 -22.22 19.11
N TYR A 88 19.70 -23.47 19.31
CA TYR A 88 18.96 -24.64 18.84
C TYR A 88 17.93 -25.01 19.89
N TYR A 89 16.75 -25.46 19.47
CA TYR A 89 15.70 -25.86 20.38
C TYR A 89 14.90 -27.02 19.83
N ARG A 90 14.40 -27.86 20.73
CA ARG A 90 13.47 -28.95 20.40
C ARG A 90 12.39 -29.08 21.47
N PRO A 91 11.16 -29.49 21.07
CA PRO A 91 10.09 -29.77 22.02
C PRO A 91 10.39 -30.99 22.89
N VAL A 92 9.92 -30.94 24.11
CA VAL A 92 9.85 -32.09 25.03
C VAL A 92 8.39 -32.24 25.43
N LEU A 93 7.76 -33.31 24.96
CA LEU A 93 6.32 -33.57 25.10
C LEU A 93 6.10 -34.71 26.10
N ASN A 94 5.34 -34.46 27.18
CA ASN A 94 5.11 -35.43 28.24
C ASN A 94 6.42 -36.10 28.74
N GLY A 95 7.50 -35.34 28.80
CA GLY A 95 8.84 -35.79 29.21
C GLY A 95 9.65 -36.51 28.11
N VAL A 96 9.13 -36.65 26.89
CA VAL A 96 9.83 -37.26 25.75
C VAL A 96 10.39 -36.19 24.84
N HIS A 97 11.69 -36.25 24.54
CA HIS A 97 12.37 -35.34 23.63
C HIS A 97 12.02 -35.66 22.18
N GLU A 98 11.59 -34.65 21.43
CA GLU A 98 11.43 -34.77 20.00
C GLU A 98 12.82 -34.88 19.31
N THR A 99 12.87 -35.61 18.19
CA THR A 99 14.10 -35.77 17.41
C THR A 99 14.37 -34.57 16.50
N THR A 100 13.31 -33.91 16.05
CA THR A 100 13.41 -32.72 15.21
C THR A 100 13.74 -31.50 16.06
N PHE A 101 14.71 -30.72 15.62
CA PHE A 101 15.10 -29.48 16.27
C PHE A 101 15.11 -28.33 15.26
N TYR A 102 14.99 -27.14 15.79
CA TYR A 102 14.96 -25.88 15.04
C TYR A 102 15.97 -24.89 15.66
N HIS A 103 16.01 -23.69 15.17
CA HIS A 103 16.86 -22.65 15.74
C HIS A 103 16.20 -21.28 15.63
N PHE A 104 16.61 -20.36 16.49
CA PHE A 104 16.37 -18.92 16.34
C PHE A 104 17.61 -18.16 16.87
N THR A 105 17.66 -16.85 16.61
CA THR A 105 18.72 -15.99 17.11
C THR A 105 18.10 -14.86 17.92
N THR A 106 18.58 -14.68 19.16
CA THR A 106 18.18 -13.54 20.01
C THR A 106 18.61 -12.21 19.39
N PHE A 107 17.97 -11.13 19.78
CA PHE A 107 18.29 -9.80 19.29
C PHE A 107 19.56 -9.25 19.95
N PRO A 108 20.29 -8.30 19.32
CA PRO A 108 21.34 -7.55 19.96
C PRO A 108 20.83 -6.77 21.17
N THR A 109 21.72 -6.41 22.07
CA THR A 109 21.37 -5.53 23.20
C THR A 109 20.83 -4.19 22.67
N GLU A 110 19.81 -3.67 23.33
CA GLU A 110 19.23 -2.36 23.05
C GLU A 110 20.33 -1.27 23.04
N GLY A 111 20.29 -0.39 22.02
CA GLY A 111 21.29 0.65 21.76
C GLY A 111 22.57 0.16 21.05
N GLN A 112 22.73 -1.13 20.82
CA GLN A 112 23.88 -1.66 20.07
C GLN A 112 23.69 -1.37 18.57
N THR A 113 24.56 -0.54 18.00
CA THR A 113 24.58 -0.29 16.56
C THR A 113 24.95 -1.58 15.81
N SER A 114 24.14 -1.96 14.85
CA SER A 114 24.32 -3.19 14.07
C SER A 114 23.81 -3.02 12.63
N THR A 115 24.37 -3.81 11.72
CA THR A 115 23.83 -3.99 10.37
C THR A 115 22.99 -5.26 10.37
N PHE A 116 21.74 -5.15 9.95
CA PHE A 116 20.82 -6.28 9.92
C PHE A 116 19.78 -6.13 8.83
N THR A 117 19.24 -7.27 8.39
CA THR A 117 18.13 -7.32 7.44
C THR A 117 16.90 -7.95 8.09
N PHE A 118 15.74 -7.38 7.86
CA PHE A 118 14.45 -7.99 8.18
C PHE A 118 13.55 -8.00 6.95
N ALA A 119 12.54 -8.84 6.97
CA ALA A 119 11.52 -8.88 5.93
C ALA A 119 10.13 -8.60 6.53
N PHE A 120 9.21 -8.12 5.70
CA PHE A 120 7.84 -7.85 6.10
C PHE A 120 6.87 -7.96 4.93
N GLY A 121 5.59 -8.04 5.25
CA GLY A 121 4.51 -7.97 4.27
C GLY A 121 3.15 -8.13 4.93
N ALA A 122 2.10 -8.07 4.10
CA ALA A 122 0.70 -8.20 4.50
C ALA A 122 -0.10 -8.97 3.44
N CYS A 123 -1.38 -9.24 3.71
CA CYS A 123 -2.33 -9.81 2.76
C CYS A 123 -1.93 -11.20 2.26
N GLN A 124 -2.05 -12.16 3.16
CA GLN A 124 -1.75 -13.57 2.94
C GLN A 124 -3.04 -14.40 2.99
N GLN A 125 -3.48 -14.92 1.87
CA GLN A 125 -4.77 -15.63 1.80
C GLN A 125 -4.71 -17.06 2.36
N ASN A 126 -3.55 -17.70 2.43
CA ASN A 126 -3.39 -19.14 2.69
C ASN A 126 -4.30 -19.99 1.76
N ALA A 127 -4.54 -19.51 0.54
CA ALA A 127 -5.46 -20.15 -0.37
C ALA A 127 -4.87 -21.45 -0.91
N ARG A 128 -5.57 -22.54 -0.66
CA ARG A 128 -5.39 -23.76 -1.43
C ARG A 128 -6.13 -23.61 -2.76
N ASP A 129 -5.42 -23.29 -3.83
CA ASP A 129 -5.92 -23.61 -5.15
C ASP A 129 -5.95 -25.15 -5.27
N GLU A 130 -6.89 -25.72 -6.04
CA GLU A 130 -7.09 -27.19 -6.11
C GLU A 130 -5.81 -27.97 -6.47
N ASN A 131 -4.72 -27.29 -6.87
CA ASN A 131 -3.46 -27.89 -7.32
C ASN A 131 -2.16 -27.28 -6.76
N SER A 132 -2.17 -26.20 -6.00
CA SER A 132 -0.96 -25.63 -5.38
C SER A 132 -1.25 -24.61 -4.29
N TYR A 133 -0.40 -24.59 -3.26
CA TYR A 133 -0.31 -23.42 -2.36
C TYR A 133 0.26 -22.24 -3.16
N LYS A 134 -0.37 -21.10 -3.08
CA LYS A 134 0.30 -19.83 -3.38
C LYS A 134 1.17 -19.49 -2.15
N GLY A 135 2.11 -18.64 -2.28
CA GLY A 135 3.05 -18.30 -1.20
C GLY A 135 4.49 -18.49 -1.65
N ASP A 136 4.71 -18.31 -2.94
CA ASP A 136 6.02 -18.47 -3.60
C ASP A 136 7.07 -17.49 -3.04
N VAL A 137 6.65 -16.41 -2.35
CA VAL A 137 7.54 -15.46 -1.68
C VAL A 137 8.20 -16.04 -0.42
N PHE A 138 7.55 -16.96 0.32
CA PHE A 138 8.09 -17.44 1.60
C PHE A 138 9.40 -18.23 1.47
N PRO A 139 9.59 -19.11 0.49
CA PRO A 139 10.88 -19.73 0.23
C PRO A 139 11.99 -18.70 -0.06
N LEU A 140 11.67 -17.58 -0.74
CA LEU A 140 12.61 -16.51 -1.02
C LEU A 140 12.96 -15.74 0.26
N ILE A 141 11.98 -15.46 1.11
CA ILE A 141 12.22 -14.83 2.42
C ILE A 141 13.12 -15.72 3.28
N VAL A 142 12.90 -17.03 3.32
CA VAL A 142 13.79 -17.98 4.04
C VAL A 142 15.21 -17.93 3.50
N LEU A 143 15.39 -17.85 2.18
CA LEU A 143 16.72 -17.72 1.54
C LEU A 143 17.43 -16.41 1.90
N ASP A 144 16.70 -15.32 2.09
CA ASP A 144 17.23 -14.02 2.54
C ASP A 144 17.73 -14.03 4.00
N GLN A 145 17.36 -15.05 4.79
CA GLN A 145 17.76 -15.22 6.19
C GLN A 145 17.53 -13.96 7.05
N PRO A 146 16.31 -13.37 7.05
CA PRO A 146 16.06 -12.17 7.84
C PRO A 146 16.20 -12.45 9.34
N ARG A 147 16.58 -11.44 10.11
CA ARG A 147 16.69 -11.53 11.57
C ARG A 147 15.33 -11.70 12.25
N PHE A 148 14.28 -11.19 11.62
CA PHE A 148 12.86 -11.38 11.98
C PHE A 148 11.97 -11.07 10.78
N PHE A 149 10.70 -11.47 10.89
CA PHE A 149 9.67 -11.19 9.91
C PHE A 149 8.51 -10.44 10.57
N LEU A 150 7.99 -9.38 9.91
CA LEU A 150 6.80 -8.65 10.36
C LEU A 150 5.62 -8.97 9.44
N GLN A 151 4.57 -9.54 10.00
CA GLN A 151 3.30 -9.76 9.32
C GLN A 151 2.35 -8.59 9.67
N LEU A 152 2.13 -7.69 8.72
CA LEU A 152 1.39 -6.44 8.95
C LEU A 152 -0.10 -6.55 8.62
N GLY A 153 -0.71 -7.67 8.97
CA GLY A 153 -2.14 -7.87 8.85
C GLY A 153 -2.58 -8.70 7.65
N ASP A 154 -3.84 -9.11 7.68
CA ASP A 154 -4.44 -10.00 6.67
C ASP A 154 -3.68 -11.32 6.54
N TRP A 155 -3.44 -11.99 7.67
CA TRP A 155 -2.79 -13.30 7.64
C TRP A 155 -3.71 -14.46 7.22
N THR A 156 -5.00 -14.21 7.12
CA THR A 156 -6.00 -15.09 6.52
C THR A 156 -7.26 -14.28 6.22
N TYR A 157 -8.14 -14.85 5.40
CA TYR A 157 -9.40 -14.21 5.00
C TYR A 157 -10.59 -15.11 5.39
N PRO A 158 -10.91 -15.26 6.67
CA PRO A 158 -12.01 -16.12 7.13
C PRO A 158 -13.39 -15.58 6.77
N ASP A 159 -13.50 -14.33 6.42
CA ASP A 159 -14.69 -13.60 6.02
C ASP A 159 -15.05 -13.75 4.52
N THR A 160 -14.19 -14.34 3.69
CA THR A 160 -14.43 -14.48 2.25
C THR A 160 -15.46 -15.56 1.88
N THR A 161 -16.08 -16.20 2.85
CA THR A 161 -17.17 -17.14 2.62
C THR A 161 -18.51 -16.40 2.55
N ASP A 162 -19.14 -16.51 1.48
CA ASP A 162 -20.32 -15.92 0.82
C ASP A 162 -21.63 -15.59 1.63
N THR A 163 -21.63 -15.34 2.92
CA THR A 163 -22.87 -15.21 3.71
C THR A 163 -23.06 -13.89 4.44
N ARG A 164 -22.49 -12.82 3.95
CA ARG A 164 -22.26 -11.52 4.63
C ARG A 164 -23.46 -10.58 4.80
N GLU A 165 -24.69 -11.05 4.84
CA GLU A 165 -25.84 -10.15 4.97
C GLU A 165 -26.25 -9.82 6.42
N LYS A 166 -25.55 -10.37 7.46
CA LYS A 166 -25.97 -10.16 8.85
C LYS A 166 -24.77 -9.97 9.78
N PRO A 167 -24.79 -8.96 10.67
CA PRO A 167 -23.75 -8.74 11.67
C PRO A 167 -23.48 -9.94 12.59
N ASP A 168 -24.45 -10.82 12.78
CA ASP A 168 -24.32 -12.02 13.61
C ASP A 168 -23.51 -13.16 12.92
N ASP A 169 -23.17 -13.01 11.65
CA ASP A 169 -22.46 -14.01 10.85
C ASP A 169 -20.94 -13.78 10.77
N TYR A 170 -20.43 -12.67 11.30
CA TYR A 170 -18.97 -12.45 11.34
C TYR A 170 -18.28 -13.58 12.08
N PHE A 171 -17.11 -14.01 11.55
CA PHE A 171 -16.40 -15.17 12.10
C PHE A 171 -16.02 -14.97 13.58
N ASN A 172 -15.71 -13.73 13.99
CA ASN A 172 -15.23 -13.44 15.32
C ASN A 172 -16.33 -13.32 16.40
N VAL A 173 -17.61 -13.37 16.06
CA VAL A 173 -18.69 -13.46 17.08
C VAL A 173 -18.70 -14.82 17.77
N ASP A 174 -18.17 -15.86 17.14
CA ASP A 174 -17.97 -17.18 17.72
C ASP A 174 -16.47 -17.44 17.93
N PHE A 175 -16.04 -17.56 19.20
CA PHE A 175 -14.65 -17.79 19.54
C PHE A 175 -14.07 -19.07 18.94
N SER A 176 -14.89 -20.11 18.73
CA SER A 176 -14.42 -21.35 18.08
C SER A 176 -14.00 -21.12 16.61
N ARG A 177 -14.61 -20.15 15.93
CA ARG A 177 -14.22 -19.71 14.58
C ARG A 177 -12.92 -18.92 14.59
N VAL A 178 -12.70 -18.10 15.62
CA VAL A 178 -11.41 -17.43 15.85
C VAL A 178 -10.30 -18.47 16.05
N GLN A 179 -10.55 -19.50 16.88
CA GLN A 179 -9.61 -20.61 17.06
C GLN A 179 -9.32 -21.35 15.75
N ALA A 180 -10.36 -21.59 14.95
CA ALA A 180 -10.21 -22.22 13.62
C ALA A 180 -9.36 -21.36 12.67
N ASN A 181 -9.52 -20.03 12.72
CA ASN A 181 -8.71 -19.10 11.95
C ASN A 181 -7.22 -19.18 12.34
N TYR A 182 -6.90 -19.25 13.64
CA TYR A 182 -5.51 -19.44 14.08
C TYR A 182 -4.91 -20.78 13.66
N ARG A 183 -5.69 -21.85 13.63
CA ARG A 183 -5.22 -23.11 13.03
C ARG A 183 -4.90 -22.96 11.55
N SER A 184 -5.72 -22.22 10.81
CA SER A 184 -5.45 -21.92 9.40
C SER A 184 -4.19 -21.08 9.19
N LYS A 185 -3.94 -20.07 10.05
CA LYS A 185 -2.72 -19.24 10.01
C LYS A 185 -1.45 -20.08 10.13
N TYR A 186 -1.49 -21.11 10.97
CA TYR A 186 -0.33 -21.93 11.31
C TYR A 186 -0.34 -23.31 10.61
N ASP A 187 -1.07 -23.44 9.50
CA ASP A 187 -1.11 -24.69 8.73
C ASP A 187 0.33 -25.17 8.44
N PRO A 188 0.73 -26.37 8.96
CA PRO A 188 2.10 -26.86 8.84
C PRO A 188 2.51 -27.19 7.40
N ASP A 189 1.54 -27.35 6.51
CA ASP A 189 1.77 -27.65 5.10
C ASP A 189 1.89 -26.37 4.24
N TYR A 190 1.66 -25.18 4.83
CA TYR A 190 1.80 -23.91 4.11
C TYR A 190 3.26 -23.45 4.08
N PRO A 191 3.76 -22.86 2.97
CA PRO A 191 5.19 -22.51 2.82
C PRO A 191 5.76 -21.61 3.93
N MET A 192 4.94 -20.79 4.58
CA MET A 192 5.37 -19.95 5.71
C MET A 192 5.77 -20.78 6.96
N ALA A 193 5.37 -22.04 7.05
CA ALA A 193 5.63 -22.86 8.24
C ALA A 193 7.13 -23.02 8.54
N GLU A 194 7.98 -23.04 7.53
CA GLU A 194 9.44 -23.07 7.72
C GLU A 194 9.96 -21.76 8.29
N LEU A 195 9.42 -20.64 7.81
CA LEU A 195 9.82 -19.29 8.25
C LEU A 195 9.59 -19.12 9.75
N PHE A 196 8.38 -19.36 10.26
CA PHE A 196 8.07 -19.08 11.67
C PHE A 196 8.68 -20.08 12.67
N ARG A 197 9.25 -21.20 12.19
CA ARG A 197 10.01 -22.15 13.04
C ARG A 197 11.44 -21.71 13.29
N THR A 198 12.03 -20.92 12.41
CA THR A 198 13.45 -20.55 12.41
C THR A 198 13.71 -19.06 12.51
N THR A 199 12.74 -18.24 12.18
CA THR A 199 12.81 -16.78 12.15
C THR A 199 11.80 -16.21 13.14
N PRO A 200 12.20 -15.35 14.08
CA PRO A 200 11.25 -14.65 14.95
C PRO A 200 10.21 -13.88 14.12
N ILE A 201 8.94 -14.05 14.47
CA ILE A 201 7.83 -13.37 13.80
C ILE A 201 7.13 -12.43 14.76
N ASP A 202 6.71 -11.27 14.25
CA ASP A 202 5.75 -10.39 14.89
C ASP A 202 4.56 -10.11 13.96
N TYR A 203 3.43 -9.74 14.55
CA TYR A 203 2.17 -9.68 13.84
C TYR A 203 1.22 -8.67 14.48
N VAL A 204 0.42 -8.02 13.64
CA VAL A 204 -0.72 -7.20 14.04
C VAL A 204 -1.91 -7.47 13.13
N TYR A 205 -3.11 -7.24 13.59
CA TYR A 205 -4.32 -7.38 12.80
C TYR A 205 -4.47 -6.31 11.73
N ASP A 206 -5.06 -6.75 10.59
CA ASP A 206 -5.83 -5.90 9.73
C ASP A 206 -7.32 -6.33 9.74
N ASP A 207 -8.14 -5.83 8.84
CA ASP A 207 -9.60 -5.98 8.88
C ASP A 207 -10.05 -7.43 8.75
N HIS A 208 -9.47 -8.22 7.86
CA HIS A 208 -9.80 -9.63 7.68
C HIS A 208 -9.35 -10.52 8.84
N ASP A 209 -8.31 -10.14 9.57
CA ASP A 209 -7.93 -10.80 10.82
C ASP A 209 -8.88 -10.47 11.95
N PHE A 210 -9.35 -9.23 11.95
CA PHE A 210 -10.16 -8.68 13.03
C PHE A 210 -11.63 -9.13 12.92
N SER A 211 -12.29 -8.90 11.78
CA SER A 211 -13.72 -9.21 11.61
C SER A 211 -14.14 -9.37 10.16
N ASP A 212 -14.24 -8.30 9.39
CA ASP A 212 -14.69 -8.26 7.99
C ASP A 212 -14.04 -7.08 7.28
N ASN A 213 -14.12 -7.08 5.95
CA ASN A 213 -13.53 -6.04 5.11
C ASN A 213 -13.89 -4.62 5.59
N ASN A 214 -12.88 -3.77 5.74
CA ASN A 214 -12.94 -2.40 6.25
C ASN A 214 -13.51 -2.28 7.68
N SER A 215 -13.37 -3.30 8.52
CA SER A 215 -13.89 -3.29 9.89
C SER A 215 -13.19 -2.26 10.78
N ASP A 216 -13.93 -1.77 11.78
CA ASP A 216 -13.52 -0.77 12.75
C ASP A 216 -13.93 -1.16 14.18
N MET A 217 -13.62 -0.33 15.17
CA MET A 217 -13.85 -0.66 16.59
C MET A 217 -15.30 -0.95 16.99
N THR A 218 -16.28 -0.63 16.14
CA THR A 218 -17.71 -0.85 16.41
C THR A 218 -18.20 -2.23 16.00
N TYR A 219 -17.38 -2.99 15.27
CA TYR A 219 -17.74 -4.33 14.80
C TYR A 219 -17.90 -5.31 15.97
N PRO A 220 -18.89 -6.20 15.90
CA PRO A 220 -19.11 -7.21 16.93
C PRO A 220 -17.94 -8.21 17.00
N GLY A 221 -17.83 -8.94 18.13
CA GLY A 221 -16.79 -9.96 18.29
C GLY A 221 -15.39 -9.42 18.61
N ARG A 222 -15.19 -8.10 18.72
CA ARG A 222 -13.90 -7.47 19.01
C ARG A 222 -13.16 -8.13 20.17
N GLN A 223 -13.83 -8.45 21.26
CA GLN A 223 -13.19 -9.07 22.42
C GLN A 223 -12.72 -10.49 22.16
N ASN A 224 -13.43 -11.24 21.30
CA ASN A 224 -12.99 -12.57 20.88
C ASN A 224 -11.71 -12.51 20.03
N SER A 225 -11.64 -11.54 19.10
CA SER A 225 -10.44 -11.34 18.28
C SER A 225 -9.23 -10.96 19.14
N LEU A 226 -9.40 -9.98 20.05
CA LEU A 226 -8.35 -9.57 21.00
C LEU A 226 -7.93 -10.74 21.93
N HIS A 227 -8.89 -11.54 22.38
CA HIS A 227 -8.60 -12.72 23.19
C HIS A 227 -7.82 -13.78 22.41
N GLY A 228 -8.25 -14.03 21.15
CA GLY A 228 -7.55 -14.96 20.26
C GLY A 228 -6.10 -14.59 20.03
N TYR A 229 -5.82 -13.33 19.78
CA TYR A 229 -4.43 -12.84 19.63
C TYR A 229 -3.59 -13.10 20.87
N ARG A 230 -4.09 -12.75 22.04
CA ARG A 230 -3.36 -12.94 23.32
C ARG A 230 -3.05 -14.39 23.64
N GLU A 231 -3.96 -15.29 23.34
CA GLU A 231 -3.82 -16.71 23.69
C GLU A 231 -3.08 -17.53 22.62
N MET A 232 -3.18 -17.10 21.34
CA MET A 232 -2.76 -17.93 20.22
C MET A 232 -1.69 -17.27 19.33
N PHE A 233 -1.03 -16.21 19.81
CA PHE A 233 0.15 -15.62 19.20
C PHE A 233 1.23 -15.34 20.23
N PRO A 234 2.54 -15.61 19.97
CA PRO A 234 3.64 -15.37 20.93
C PRO A 234 4.08 -13.89 20.89
N HIS A 235 3.16 -12.99 21.24
CA HIS A 235 3.28 -11.54 21.10
C HIS A 235 4.24 -10.89 22.13
N TYR A 236 4.72 -9.68 21.81
CA TYR A 236 5.39 -8.79 22.80
C TYR A 236 4.41 -8.28 23.85
N PRO A 237 4.90 -7.72 24.99
CA PRO A 237 4.03 -7.11 25.99
C PRO A 237 3.13 -6.03 25.38
N LEU A 238 1.82 -6.12 25.66
CA LEU A 238 0.83 -5.17 25.16
C LEU A 238 0.60 -4.06 26.19
N PRO A 239 0.80 -2.78 25.85
CA PRO A 239 0.62 -1.65 26.79
C PRO A 239 -0.80 -1.54 27.35
N ASN A 240 -1.81 -1.95 26.59
CA ASN A 240 -3.21 -1.96 27.00
C ASN A 240 -3.86 -3.31 26.70
N GLY A 241 -3.35 -4.34 27.34
CA GLY A 241 -3.49 -5.75 26.98
C GLY A 241 -4.89 -6.29 26.76
N GLU A 242 -5.96 -5.65 27.28
CA GLU A 242 -7.33 -6.09 27.06
C GLU A 242 -8.06 -5.30 25.99
N ASN A 243 -7.54 -4.14 25.60
CA ASN A 243 -8.25 -3.19 24.74
C ASN A 243 -7.62 -2.96 23.37
N GLY A 244 -6.41 -3.47 23.13
CA GLY A 244 -5.75 -3.35 21.85
C GLY A 244 -4.47 -4.17 21.73
N LEU A 245 -3.91 -4.19 20.53
CA LEU A 245 -2.80 -5.05 20.14
C LEU A 245 -1.50 -4.30 19.89
N TRP A 246 -1.51 -2.96 19.96
CA TRP A 246 -0.31 -2.17 19.71
C TRP A 246 0.78 -2.44 20.72
N HIS A 247 2.02 -2.45 20.26
CA HIS A 247 3.17 -2.74 21.08
C HIS A 247 4.46 -2.20 20.47
N LYS A 248 5.55 -2.36 21.19
CA LYS A 248 6.89 -1.99 20.75
C LYS A 248 7.84 -3.15 20.97
N PHE A 249 8.81 -3.30 20.09
CA PHE A 249 10.02 -4.06 20.33
C PHE A 249 11.25 -3.31 19.81
N THR A 250 12.43 -3.72 20.25
CA THR A 250 13.71 -3.10 19.87
C THR A 250 14.65 -4.16 19.34
N PHE A 251 15.29 -3.87 18.21
CA PHE A 251 16.39 -4.64 17.66
C PHE A 251 17.65 -3.77 17.59
N GLY A 252 18.61 -3.98 18.51
CA GLY A 252 19.84 -3.19 18.57
C GLY A 252 19.55 -1.70 18.65
N ASN A 253 19.88 -0.96 17.58
CA ASN A 253 19.69 0.49 17.47
C ASN A 253 18.40 0.91 16.73
N ALA A 254 17.44 0.03 16.58
CA ALA A 254 16.16 0.30 15.92
C ALA A 254 14.95 -0.06 16.81
N ASP A 255 14.00 0.86 16.91
CA ASP A 255 12.71 0.69 17.57
C ASP A 255 11.61 0.44 16.55
N PHE A 256 10.73 -0.52 16.83
CA PHE A 256 9.57 -0.89 16.02
C PHE A 256 8.29 -0.64 16.81
N PHE A 257 7.44 0.26 16.30
CA PHE A 257 6.15 0.62 16.88
C PHE A 257 5.05 0.00 16.04
N VAL A 258 4.51 -1.11 16.51
CA VAL A 258 3.50 -1.90 15.81
C VAL A 258 2.12 -1.42 16.21
N LEU A 259 1.32 -0.97 15.25
CA LEU A 259 0.07 -0.24 15.46
C LEU A 259 -1.16 -1.12 15.20
N ASP A 260 -2.13 -1.02 16.09
CA ASP A 260 -3.46 -1.60 15.95
C ASP A 260 -4.39 -0.57 15.28
N THR A 261 -4.54 -0.67 13.97
CA THR A 261 -5.31 0.27 13.15
C THR A 261 -6.77 -0.16 12.95
N ARG A 262 -7.18 -1.30 13.48
CA ARG A 262 -8.55 -1.83 13.30
C ARG A 262 -9.38 -1.81 14.58
N THR A 263 -8.88 -2.40 15.65
CA THR A 263 -9.66 -2.45 16.89
C THR A 263 -9.75 -1.11 17.60
N GLN A 264 -8.98 -0.11 17.16
CA GLN A 264 -8.86 1.23 17.74
C GLN A 264 -9.45 2.34 16.87
N ARG A 265 -9.72 2.11 15.59
CA ARG A 265 -10.16 3.18 14.69
C ARG A 265 -11.65 3.45 14.80
N HIS A 266 -11.99 4.71 14.60
CA HIS A 266 -13.38 5.13 14.42
C HIS A 266 -13.93 4.67 13.06
N PRO A 267 -15.26 4.50 12.93
CA PRO A 267 -15.87 4.30 11.62
C PRO A 267 -15.49 5.41 10.65
N ASN A 268 -15.17 5.05 9.41
CA ASN A 268 -14.83 6.00 8.35
C ASN A 268 -15.90 6.06 7.24
N ASP A 269 -17.13 5.69 7.55
CA ASP A 269 -18.28 5.71 6.64
C ASP A 269 -18.76 7.11 6.23
N ALA A 270 -18.21 8.15 6.88
CA ALA A 270 -18.59 9.55 6.69
C ALA A 270 -17.84 10.33 5.58
N PRO A 271 -16.78 9.83 4.89
CA PRO A 271 -16.03 10.67 3.97
C PRO A 271 -16.81 11.18 2.76
N PHE A 272 -17.94 10.56 2.43
CA PHE A 272 -18.67 10.78 1.18
C PHE A 272 -20.16 11.00 1.36
N ARG A 273 -20.59 11.80 2.34
CA ARG A 273 -22.00 12.17 2.43
C ARG A 273 -22.34 13.14 1.31
N GLU A 274 -23.29 12.74 0.46
CA GLU A 274 -23.83 13.56 -0.62
C GLU A 274 -24.52 14.86 -0.14
N ASP A 275 -24.85 14.94 1.17
CA ASP A 275 -25.58 16.03 1.79
C ASP A 275 -24.71 17.18 2.29
N VAL A 276 -23.37 17.08 2.15
CA VAL A 276 -22.43 18.09 2.67
C VAL A 276 -21.96 19.02 1.55
N SER A 277 -22.90 19.76 0.99
CA SER A 277 -22.57 20.81 0.04
C SER A 277 -21.93 22.01 0.76
N GLY A 278 -20.62 22.21 0.55
CA GLY A 278 -19.90 23.41 0.95
C GLY A 278 -18.84 23.24 2.05
N GLU A 279 -18.76 22.09 2.70
CA GLU A 279 -17.64 21.76 3.59
C GLU A 279 -16.53 21.03 2.85
N SER A 280 -15.27 21.31 3.19
CA SER A 280 -14.17 20.56 2.63
C SER A 280 -14.18 19.13 3.17
N PHE A 281 -13.93 18.17 2.31
CA PHE A 281 -13.75 16.76 2.69
C PHE A 281 -12.82 16.59 3.92
N TYR A 282 -11.81 17.45 4.04
CA TYR A 282 -10.87 17.49 5.13
C TYR A 282 -11.51 17.82 6.49
N GLU A 283 -12.43 18.78 6.55
CA GLU A 283 -13.07 19.19 7.81
C GLU A 283 -13.97 18.09 8.36
N LEU A 284 -14.67 17.40 7.51
CA LEU A 284 -15.56 16.29 7.89
C LEU A 284 -14.80 15.13 8.52
N GLN A 285 -13.63 14.79 7.98
CA GLN A 285 -12.83 13.66 8.44
C GLN A 285 -11.95 13.97 9.63
N SER A 286 -11.66 15.23 9.93
CA SER A 286 -10.78 15.63 11.03
C SER A 286 -11.28 15.17 12.40
N ALA A 287 -12.56 14.88 12.56
CA ALA A 287 -13.18 14.39 13.79
C ALA A 287 -13.04 12.86 13.97
N HIS A 288 -12.72 12.11 12.92
CA HIS A 288 -12.51 10.68 12.97
C HIS A 288 -11.03 10.39 13.23
N LEU A 289 -10.74 9.35 14.01
CA LEU A 289 -9.39 9.07 14.51
C LEU A 289 -9.07 7.58 14.34
N ILE A 290 -7.86 7.27 13.85
CA ILE A 290 -7.46 5.90 13.52
C ILE A 290 -6.89 5.14 14.73
N LEU A 291 -6.25 5.82 15.69
CA LEU A 291 -5.55 5.21 16.82
C LEU A 291 -6.13 5.59 18.19
N GLU A 292 -7.30 6.17 18.28
CA GLU A 292 -7.78 6.74 19.54
C GLU A 292 -8.73 5.83 20.34
N GLY A 293 -9.25 4.76 19.71
CA GLY A 293 -10.12 3.81 20.40
C GLY A 293 -11.35 4.44 21.05
N ASP A 294 -11.95 3.71 21.97
CA ASP A 294 -13.05 4.23 22.79
C ASP A 294 -12.48 5.02 23.98
N ARG A 295 -12.60 6.35 23.93
CA ARG A 295 -12.15 7.26 24.99
C ARG A 295 -12.89 7.07 26.32
N THR A 296 -13.95 6.29 26.38
CA THR A 296 -14.64 5.95 27.63
C THR A 296 -13.94 4.83 28.40
N ILE A 297 -13.04 4.08 27.76
CA ILE A 297 -12.26 3.02 28.38
C ILE A 297 -11.02 3.63 29.04
N SER A 298 -10.77 3.24 30.29
CA SER A 298 -9.57 3.70 31.03
C SER A 298 -8.30 3.12 30.42
N GLY A 299 -7.27 3.94 30.25
CA GLY A 299 -5.97 3.54 29.76
C GLY A 299 -5.32 4.61 28.87
N GLN A 300 -4.07 4.38 28.51
CA GLN A 300 -3.37 5.25 27.58
C GLN A 300 -3.87 5.00 26.16
N LEU A 301 -4.29 6.06 25.48
CA LEU A 301 -4.70 5.98 24.06
C LEU A 301 -3.48 5.66 23.20
N GLN A 302 -3.68 4.90 22.14
CA GLN A 302 -2.59 4.44 21.28
C GLN A 302 -1.81 5.59 20.63
N MET A 303 -2.50 6.64 20.17
CA MET A 303 -1.82 7.81 19.57
C MET A 303 -0.95 8.55 20.60
N ASP A 304 -1.42 8.73 21.83
CA ASP A 304 -0.62 9.33 22.90
C ASP A 304 0.60 8.48 23.24
N TRP A 305 0.41 7.16 23.30
CA TRP A 305 1.49 6.22 23.51
C TRP A 305 2.52 6.29 22.38
N LEU A 306 2.09 6.26 21.11
CA LEU A 306 3.00 6.34 19.97
C LEU A 306 3.84 7.62 19.98
N ILE A 307 3.20 8.77 20.19
CA ILE A 307 3.87 10.06 20.24
C ILE A 307 4.89 10.10 21.38
N GLU A 308 4.54 9.60 22.56
CA GLU A 308 5.45 9.57 23.71
C GLU A 308 6.63 8.61 23.47
N GLN A 309 6.36 7.42 22.91
CA GLN A 309 7.41 6.46 22.59
C GLN A 309 8.39 6.99 21.53
N LEU A 310 7.89 7.66 20.47
CA LEU A 310 8.73 8.30 19.46
C LEU A 310 9.61 9.40 20.06
N LYS A 311 9.06 10.25 20.93
CA LYS A 311 9.80 11.34 21.61
C LYS A 311 10.87 10.85 22.57
N THR A 312 10.62 9.75 23.23
CA THR A 312 11.51 9.21 24.28
C THR A 312 12.48 8.15 23.74
N SER A 313 12.27 7.69 22.51
CA SER A 313 13.15 6.72 21.85
C SER A 313 14.56 7.26 21.67
N THR A 314 15.54 6.51 22.12
CA THR A 314 16.97 6.77 21.92
C THR A 314 17.57 5.94 20.77
N ALA A 315 16.76 5.12 20.11
CA ALA A 315 17.18 4.35 18.96
C ALA A 315 17.56 5.27 17.77
N ASP A 316 18.55 4.85 16.99
CA ASP A 316 18.95 5.59 15.78
C ASP A 316 17.80 5.60 14.75
N TRP A 317 17.11 4.47 14.60
CA TRP A 317 16.00 4.28 13.66
C TRP A 317 14.68 4.00 14.38
N LYS A 318 13.59 4.52 13.85
CA LYS A 318 12.23 4.35 14.37
C LYS A 318 11.31 3.91 13.24
N PHE A 319 10.79 2.69 13.34
CA PHE A 319 9.87 2.15 12.35
C PHE A 319 8.44 2.17 12.90
N ILE A 320 7.55 2.90 12.21
CA ILE A 320 6.10 2.84 12.44
C ILE A 320 5.57 1.72 11.55
N CYS A 321 5.09 0.64 12.18
CA CYS A 321 4.56 -0.53 11.50
C CYS A 321 3.02 -0.46 11.54
N THR A 322 2.39 -0.22 10.42
CA THR A 322 0.94 -0.04 10.29
C THR A 322 0.39 -1.03 9.27
N SER A 323 -0.79 -1.59 9.53
CA SER A 323 -1.40 -2.51 8.58
C SER A 323 -1.87 -1.81 7.30
N VAL A 324 -2.24 -0.54 7.36
CA VAL A 324 -2.80 0.24 6.24
C VAL A 324 -1.85 1.35 5.78
N ALA A 325 -1.95 1.75 4.50
CA ALA A 325 -1.10 2.79 3.90
C ALA A 325 -1.17 4.13 4.64
N PHE A 326 -0.01 4.74 4.88
CA PHE A 326 0.08 6.06 5.52
C PHE A 326 0.01 7.20 4.49
N ASN A 327 0.64 7.07 3.33
CA ASN A 327 0.91 8.12 2.35
C ASN A 327 -0.29 9.05 2.05
N PRO A 328 -0.31 10.30 2.56
CA PRO A 328 -1.44 11.22 2.38
C PRO A 328 -1.61 11.73 0.95
N ALA A 329 -0.66 11.54 0.05
CA ALA A 329 -0.81 11.88 -1.37
C ALA A 329 -1.88 11.01 -2.08
N ASN A 330 -2.23 9.83 -1.54
CA ASN A 330 -3.40 9.07 -2.00
C ASN A 330 -4.68 9.91 -1.95
N ARG A 331 -4.75 10.90 -1.07
CA ARG A 331 -5.86 11.82 -0.97
C ARG A 331 -5.99 12.71 -2.21
N ALA A 332 -4.90 13.13 -2.85
CA ALA A 332 -4.96 13.88 -4.11
C ALA A 332 -5.72 13.09 -5.18
N PHE A 333 -5.55 11.78 -5.19
CA PHE A 333 -6.31 10.89 -6.08
C PHE A 333 -7.81 10.88 -5.73
N MET A 334 -8.17 10.83 -4.45
CA MET A 334 -9.57 10.91 -4.02
C MET A 334 -10.23 12.22 -4.45
N GLU A 335 -9.56 13.35 -4.24
CA GLU A 335 -10.08 14.67 -4.62
C GLU A 335 -10.29 14.80 -6.13
N LEU A 336 -9.40 14.23 -6.93
CA LEU A 336 -9.57 14.14 -8.38
C LEU A 336 -10.74 13.24 -8.78
N ALA A 337 -10.88 12.09 -8.14
CA ALA A 337 -11.98 11.18 -8.38
C ALA A 337 -13.33 11.86 -8.10
N LEU A 338 -13.42 12.64 -7.02
CA LEU A 338 -14.60 13.42 -6.67
C LEU A 338 -14.86 14.59 -7.64
N PHE A 339 -13.80 15.24 -8.15
CA PHE A 339 -13.92 16.32 -9.13
C PHE A 339 -14.51 15.85 -10.46
N PHE A 340 -14.22 14.62 -10.87
CA PHE A 340 -14.70 14.01 -12.10
C PHE A 340 -15.97 13.16 -11.95
N GLN A 341 -16.72 13.31 -10.83
CA GLN A 341 -17.98 12.58 -10.63
C GLN A 341 -18.94 12.73 -11.81
N GLY A 342 -19.50 11.61 -12.25
CA GLY A 342 -20.52 11.53 -13.30
C GLY A 342 -19.99 11.52 -14.72
N SER A 343 -18.68 11.40 -14.93
CA SER A 343 -18.05 11.35 -16.22
C SER A 343 -17.34 10.00 -16.47
N GLU A 344 -16.44 9.99 -17.35
CA GLU A 344 -15.61 8.97 -17.95
C GLU A 344 -14.72 8.20 -16.98
N LEU A 345 -14.34 8.82 -15.85
CA LEU A 345 -13.51 8.18 -14.85
C LEU A 345 -14.26 6.99 -14.21
N GLU A 346 -15.59 7.06 -14.06
CA GLU A 346 -16.38 5.92 -13.59
C GLU A 346 -16.32 4.72 -14.52
N GLU A 347 -16.36 4.95 -15.85
CA GLU A 347 -16.25 3.84 -16.79
C GLU A 347 -14.83 3.27 -16.84
N LEU A 348 -13.81 4.12 -16.76
CA LEU A 348 -12.42 3.67 -16.64
C LEU A 348 -12.24 2.83 -15.37
N VAL A 349 -12.78 3.28 -14.26
CA VAL A 349 -12.76 2.62 -12.97
C VAL A 349 -13.43 1.24 -13.04
N ARG A 350 -14.57 1.11 -13.73
CA ARG A 350 -15.23 -0.18 -13.97
C ARG A 350 -14.40 -1.11 -14.86
N GLN A 351 -13.75 -0.57 -15.89
CA GLN A 351 -12.89 -1.36 -16.79
C GLN A 351 -11.67 -1.97 -16.07
N ILE A 352 -11.22 -1.35 -15.00
CA ILE A 352 -10.10 -1.83 -14.17
C ILE A 352 -10.56 -2.65 -12.94
N GLY A 353 -11.86 -2.93 -12.83
CA GLY A 353 -12.42 -3.87 -11.86
C GLY A 353 -13.04 -3.25 -10.62
N TYR A 354 -13.16 -1.92 -10.54
CA TYR A 354 -13.90 -1.26 -9.46
C TYR A 354 -15.34 -0.98 -9.88
N SER A 355 -16.28 -1.11 -8.95
CA SER A 355 -17.71 -0.90 -9.24
C SER A 355 -18.08 0.57 -9.41
N SER A 356 -17.36 1.50 -8.79
CA SER A 356 -17.57 2.95 -8.86
C SER A 356 -16.36 3.74 -8.34
N LEU A 357 -16.31 5.05 -8.63
CA LEU A 357 -15.38 6.00 -8.02
C LEU A 357 -15.55 6.08 -6.50
N ASP A 358 -16.78 5.99 -6.02
CA ASP A 358 -17.13 5.94 -4.60
C ASP A 358 -16.44 4.76 -3.89
N ASN A 359 -16.38 3.60 -4.51
CA ASN A 359 -15.69 2.44 -3.95
C ASN A 359 -14.17 2.61 -3.90
N ILE A 360 -13.56 3.25 -4.90
CA ILE A 360 -12.12 3.59 -4.83
C ILE A 360 -11.88 4.57 -3.68
N ALA A 361 -12.69 5.62 -3.60
CA ALA A 361 -12.56 6.61 -2.57
C ALA A 361 -12.73 6.00 -1.17
N LYS A 362 -13.68 5.08 -0.99
CA LYS A 362 -13.85 4.32 0.26
C LYS A 362 -12.65 3.44 0.59
N SER A 363 -12.08 2.75 -0.42
CA SER A 363 -10.86 1.96 -0.23
C SER A 363 -9.67 2.82 0.20
N ILE A 364 -9.50 4.01 -0.40
CA ILE A 364 -8.44 4.95 0.01
C ILE A 364 -8.72 5.49 1.43
N ALA A 365 -9.98 5.81 1.75
CA ALA A 365 -10.37 6.29 3.07
C ALA A 365 -10.25 5.22 4.17
N ASP A 366 -10.12 3.95 3.79
CA ASP A 366 -9.88 2.85 4.72
C ASP A 366 -8.45 2.89 5.33
N SER A 367 -7.55 3.63 4.72
CA SER A 367 -6.19 3.91 5.19
C SER A 367 -6.12 5.16 6.09
N TRP A 368 -4.92 5.61 6.44
CA TRP A 368 -4.70 6.87 7.16
C TRP A 368 -5.29 8.08 6.44
N ASN A 369 -5.54 7.98 5.14
CA ASN A 369 -6.14 9.04 4.34
C ASN A 369 -7.59 9.37 4.76
N GLY A 370 -8.30 8.41 5.34
CA GLY A 370 -9.60 8.63 5.97
C GLY A 370 -9.55 9.38 7.30
N PHE A 371 -8.35 9.59 7.85
CA PHE A 371 -8.14 10.11 9.21
C PHE A 371 -7.13 11.27 9.26
N PRO A 372 -7.35 12.36 8.51
CA PRO A 372 -6.37 13.45 8.36
C PRO A 372 -6.02 14.15 9.68
N GLY A 373 -6.94 14.17 10.65
CA GLY A 373 -6.67 14.69 11.98
C GLY A 373 -5.60 13.89 12.73
N SER A 374 -5.59 12.56 12.57
CA SER A 374 -4.56 11.69 13.14
C SER A 374 -3.21 11.87 12.46
N VAL A 375 -3.18 11.97 11.13
CA VAL A 375 -1.96 12.28 10.35
C VAL A 375 -1.35 13.60 10.83
N GLN A 376 -2.15 14.67 10.88
CA GLN A 376 -1.67 15.98 11.35
C GLN A 376 -1.11 15.94 12.76
N ARG A 377 -1.82 15.26 13.67
CA ARG A 377 -1.41 15.16 15.07
C ARG A 377 -0.05 14.48 15.20
N LEU A 378 0.13 13.32 14.51
CA LEU A 378 1.38 12.56 14.53
C LEU A 378 2.53 13.37 13.94
N VAL A 379 2.37 13.87 12.72
CA VAL A 379 3.42 14.59 11.97
C VAL A 379 3.84 15.85 12.71
N LYS A 380 2.89 16.65 13.23
CA LYS A 380 3.19 17.84 14.03
C LYS A 380 3.94 17.52 15.32
N ALA A 381 3.56 16.43 16.00
CA ALA A 381 4.22 16.04 17.25
C ALA A 381 5.67 15.58 17.01
N VAL A 382 5.90 14.80 15.95
CA VAL A 382 7.22 14.32 15.53
C VAL A 382 8.11 15.49 15.13
N ASN A 383 7.61 16.39 14.26
CA ASN A 383 8.33 17.56 13.79
C ASN A 383 8.66 18.53 14.93
N ALA A 384 7.69 18.89 15.78
CA ALA A 384 7.89 19.82 16.91
C ALA A 384 8.89 19.29 17.95
N SER A 385 9.11 17.97 18.00
CA SER A 385 10.06 17.33 18.92
C SER A 385 11.41 17.00 18.25
N ASN A 386 11.59 17.35 16.97
CA ASN A 386 12.77 17.03 16.17
C ASN A 386 13.14 15.54 16.22
N VAL A 387 12.14 14.66 16.10
CA VAL A 387 12.38 13.21 16.08
C VAL A 387 12.92 12.83 14.69
N GLU A 388 14.16 12.37 14.66
CA GLU A 388 14.84 11.96 13.42
C GLU A 388 14.58 10.49 13.07
N ASN A 389 14.79 10.16 11.79
CA ASN A 389 14.89 8.79 11.28
C ASN A 389 13.62 7.95 11.51
N VAL A 390 12.45 8.51 11.24
CA VAL A 390 11.17 7.82 11.31
C VAL A 390 10.80 7.31 9.92
N ILE A 391 10.61 6.00 9.78
CA ILE A 391 10.22 5.30 8.54
C ILE A 391 8.90 4.57 8.78
N VAL A 392 8.02 4.54 7.79
CA VAL A 392 6.75 3.80 7.84
C VAL A 392 6.86 2.50 7.03
N LEU A 393 6.38 1.40 7.63
CA LEU A 393 6.15 0.12 6.97
C LEU A 393 4.65 -0.10 6.91
N SER A 394 4.10 -0.37 5.72
CA SER A 394 2.64 -0.51 5.54
C SER A 394 2.23 -1.68 4.65
N GLY A 395 0.93 -2.05 4.70
CA GLY A 395 0.33 -3.18 4.01
C GLY A 395 -1.03 -2.88 3.37
N ASP A 396 -2.00 -3.77 3.49
CA ASP A 396 -3.42 -3.72 3.09
C ASP A 396 -3.69 -3.60 1.58
N SER A 397 -3.29 -2.55 0.94
CA SER A 397 -3.77 -2.19 -0.40
C SER A 397 -3.31 -3.11 -1.55
N HIS A 398 -2.79 -4.30 -1.27
CA HIS A 398 -2.28 -5.28 -2.25
C HIS A 398 -1.30 -4.65 -3.26
N THR A 399 -0.46 -3.74 -2.80
CA THR A 399 0.41 -2.92 -3.64
C THR A 399 1.85 -2.95 -3.13
N ALA A 400 2.80 -2.93 -4.05
CA ALA A 400 4.20 -2.71 -3.78
C ALA A 400 4.58 -1.27 -4.16
N ALA A 401 5.06 -0.45 -3.21
CA ALA A 401 5.41 0.94 -3.49
C ALA A 401 6.41 1.51 -2.48
N ILE A 402 7.24 2.47 -2.91
CA ILE A 402 8.17 3.20 -2.06
C ILE A 402 8.05 4.70 -2.30
N ASP A 403 8.02 5.46 -1.22
CA ASP A 403 8.15 6.93 -1.21
C ASP A 403 9.29 7.35 -0.28
N ASP A 404 10.02 8.40 -0.64
CA ASP A 404 11.14 8.92 0.17
C ASP A 404 10.72 9.91 1.26
N GLY A 405 9.42 10.09 1.47
CA GLY A 405 8.85 11.03 2.41
C GLY A 405 8.41 12.35 1.77
N ALA A 406 8.68 12.56 0.49
CA ALA A 406 8.29 13.78 -0.19
C ALA A 406 6.77 13.88 -0.41
N ASN A 407 6.10 12.75 -0.63
CA ASN A 407 4.64 12.66 -0.73
C ASN A 407 4.01 12.07 0.54
N SER A 408 4.67 11.09 1.15
CA SER A 408 4.17 10.35 2.32
C SER A 408 4.47 11.04 3.66
N LEU A 409 5.20 12.16 3.69
CA LEU A 409 5.69 12.90 4.87
C LEU A 409 6.76 12.14 5.67
N PHE A 410 6.66 10.83 5.80
CA PHE A 410 7.71 9.91 6.26
C PHE A 410 8.17 9.06 5.08
N PRO A 411 9.45 8.69 4.95
CA PRO A 411 9.80 7.60 4.04
C PRO A 411 8.94 6.38 4.32
N GLU A 412 8.30 5.84 3.29
CA GLU A 412 7.35 4.72 3.42
C GLU A 412 7.67 3.63 2.40
N ILE A 413 7.65 2.38 2.87
CA ILE A 413 7.63 1.21 2.03
C ILE A 413 6.38 0.39 2.32
N MET A 414 5.62 0.08 1.27
CA MET A 414 4.40 -0.69 1.31
C MET A 414 4.59 -2.04 0.61
N ALA A 415 4.24 -3.13 1.31
CA ALA A 415 4.33 -4.50 0.82
C ALA A 415 3.06 -5.28 1.21
N GLY A 416 1.97 -5.06 0.48
CA GLY A 416 0.63 -5.57 0.78
C GLY A 416 0.21 -6.78 -0.08
N GLY A 417 1.11 -7.65 -0.51
CA GLY A 417 0.74 -8.73 -1.41
C GLY A 417 1.56 -10.01 -1.26
N LEU A 418 1.64 -10.60 -0.05
CA LEU A 418 2.38 -11.84 0.20
C LEU A 418 1.79 -13.04 -0.55
N ASP A 419 0.45 -13.11 -0.63
CA ASP A 419 -0.29 -14.19 -1.32
C ASP A 419 -1.67 -13.71 -1.80
N ARG A 420 -1.73 -12.48 -2.32
CA ARG A 420 -2.96 -11.85 -2.83
C ARG A 420 -2.71 -11.20 -4.18
N ASN A 421 -3.74 -11.16 -5.03
CA ASN A 421 -3.66 -10.47 -6.30
C ASN A 421 -3.45 -8.97 -6.09
N ASN A 422 -2.60 -8.39 -6.93
CA ASN A 422 -2.23 -6.98 -6.85
C ASN A 422 -3.39 -6.03 -7.13
N SER A 423 -3.49 -4.97 -6.36
CA SER A 423 -4.34 -3.83 -6.63
C SER A 423 -3.82 -3.01 -7.82
N ARG A 424 -4.73 -2.43 -8.58
CA ARG A 424 -4.41 -1.55 -9.72
C ARG A 424 -4.45 -0.06 -9.36
N ILE A 425 -4.59 0.27 -8.09
CA ILE A 425 -4.79 1.66 -7.63
C ILE A 425 -3.61 2.56 -8.00
N VAL A 426 -2.37 2.09 -7.85
CA VAL A 426 -1.17 2.84 -8.24
C VAL A 426 -1.11 3.07 -9.76
N ALA A 427 -1.46 2.04 -10.54
CA ALA A 427 -1.50 2.16 -12.00
C ALA A 427 -2.53 3.19 -12.48
N ILE A 428 -3.61 3.43 -11.73
CA ILE A 428 -4.59 4.47 -12.04
C ILE A 428 -3.99 5.85 -11.76
N GLY A 429 -3.29 6.03 -10.65
CA GLY A 429 -2.57 7.28 -10.34
C GLY A 429 -1.61 7.64 -11.47
N GLU A 430 -0.79 6.69 -11.92
CA GLU A 430 0.12 6.87 -13.07
C GLU A 430 -0.62 7.23 -14.35
N LEU A 431 -1.75 6.56 -14.63
CA LEU A 431 -2.58 6.85 -15.80
C LEU A 431 -3.14 8.28 -15.78
N LEU A 432 -3.47 8.79 -14.60
CA LEU A 432 -3.97 10.15 -14.40
C LEU A 432 -2.83 11.19 -14.27
N GLY A 433 -1.56 10.77 -14.34
CA GLY A 433 -0.40 11.65 -14.21
C GLY A 433 -0.19 12.19 -12.81
N ILE A 434 -0.57 11.42 -11.79
CA ILE A 434 -0.38 11.75 -10.38
C ILE A 434 0.72 10.86 -9.81
N THR A 435 1.82 11.46 -9.37
CA THR A 435 2.88 10.74 -8.68
C THR A 435 2.55 10.67 -7.19
N ILE A 436 2.07 9.50 -6.73
CA ILE A 436 1.80 9.25 -5.31
C ILE A 436 3.03 8.62 -4.64
N TRP A 437 3.76 7.76 -5.37
CA TRP A 437 4.91 7.02 -4.91
C TRP A 437 6.12 7.34 -5.78
N ASN A 438 7.06 8.14 -5.27
CA ASN A 438 8.12 8.74 -6.09
C ASN A 438 9.39 7.87 -6.25
N ARG A 439 9.49 6.73 -5.55
CA ARG A 439 10.63 5.80 -5.63
C ARG A 439 10.31 4.48 -6.30
N GLY A 440 9.20 4.42 -7.01
CA GLY A 440 8.78 3.27 -7.79
C GLY A 440 7.95 2.27 -7.00
N GLY A 441 7.59 1.21 -7.67
CA GLY A 441 6.71 0.16 -7.17
C GLY A 441 6.03 -0.58 -8.30
N GLN A 442 4.83 -1.06 -8.04
CA GLN A 442 4.02 -1.74 -9.02
C GLN A 442 3.48 -0.77 -10.07
N THR A 443 3.96 -0.86 -11.29
CA THR A 443 3.53 -0.08 -12.44
C THR A 443 2.65 -0.92 -13.38
N GLN A 444 1.93 -0.27 -14.32
CA GLN A 444 1.20 -0.98 -15.38
C GLN A 444 2.11 -1.93 -16.19
N ALA A 445 3.37 -1.56 -16.39
CA ALA A 445 4.34 -2.37 -17.12
C ALA A 445 4.70 -3.68 -16.38
N ARG A 446 4.49 -3.72 -15.06
CA ARG A 446 4.76 -4.87 -14.18
C ARG A 446 3.48 -5.50 -13.60
N ALA A 447 2.35 -5.34 -14.26
CA ALA A 447 1.07 -5.89 -13.81
C ALA A 447 1.01 -7.44 -13.76
N ASN A 448 2.09 -8.12 -14.11
CA ASN A 448 2.15 -9.57 -14.23
C ASN A 448 2.77 -10.28 -13.02
N PHE A 449 3.39 -9.58 -12.05
CA PHE A 449 3.80 -10.23 -10.82
C PHE A 449 2.60 -10.34 -9.87
N ASN A 450 2.47 -11.45 -9.19
CA ASN A 450 1.31 -11.72 -8.36
C ASN A 450 1.58 -11.42 -6.89
N ASN A 451 2.74 -11.77 -6.38
CA ASN A 451 3.08 -11.68 -4.96
C ASN A 451 4.40 -10.91 -4.76
N HIS A 452 4.58 -10.34 -3.58
CA HIS A 452 5.78 -9.59 -3.25
C HIS A 452 5.95 -9.45 -1.73
N TYR A 453 7.17 -9.13 -1.30
CA TYR A 453 7.49 -8.79 0.08
C TYR A 453 8.45 -7.61 0.16
N GLY A 454 8.49 -6.98 1.31
CA GLY A 454 9.46 -5.96 1.64
C GLY A 454 10.69 -6.55 2.32
N ARG A 455 11.88 -6.14 1.87
CA ARG A 455 13.16 -6.44 2.49
C ARG A 455 13.82 -5.14 2.90
N VAL A 456 14.16 -5.01 4.18
CA VAL A 456 14.75 -3.79 4.72
C VAL A 456 16.07 -4.11 5.38
N THR A 457 17.15 -3.42 4.95
CA THR A 457 18.47 -3.53 5.54
C THR A 457 18.87 -2.23 6.21
N VAL A 458 19.10 -2.30 7.51
CA VAL A 458 19.64 -1.21 8.32
C VAL A 458 21.17 -1.30 8.32
N PHE A 459 21.85 -0.24 7.90
CA PHE A 459 23.32 -0.15 7.89
C PHE A 459 23.79 0.73 9.04
N GLY A 460 23.76 0.19 10.24
CA GLY A 460 24.16 0.92 11.45
C GLY A 460 23.36 2.21 11.63
N GLN A 461 24.07 3.34 11.76
CA GLN A 461 23.46 4.69 11.84
C GLN A 461 23.41 5.39 10.47
N ASP A 462 24.06 4.82 9.44
CA ASP A 462 24.32 5.52 8.18
C ASP A 462 23.08 5.61 7.28
N SER A 463 22.37 4.50 7.12
CA SER A 463 21.25 4.43 6.17
C SER A 463 20.35 3.22 6.38
N VAL A 464 19.17 3.27 5.78
CA VAL A 464 18.23 2.15 5.63
C VAL A 464 17.95 1.93 4.15
N ARG A 465 18.19 0.73 3.66
CA ARG A 465 17.83 0.30 2.31
C ARG A 465 16.48 -0.44 2.35
N MET A 466 15.53 0.07 1.61
CA MET A 466 14.19 -0.48 1.39
C MET A 466 14.14 -1.13 0.01
N GLU A 467 13.67 -2.36 -0.08
CA GLU A 467 13.59 -3.14 -1.32
C GLU A 467 12.24 -3.87 -1.38
N LEU A 468 11.65 -3.90 -2.56
CA LEU A 468 10.47 -4.70 -2.88
C LEU A 468 10.89 -5.81 -3.83
N ILE A 469 10.62 -7.05 -3.47
CA ILE A 469 11.02 -8.26 -4.19
C ILE A 469 9.75 -9.00 -4.62
N ASP A 470 9.67 -9.42 -5.88
CA ASP A 470 8.56 -10.19 -6.40
C ASP A 470 8.68 -11.71 -6.14
N ASP A 471 7.66 -12.47 -6.52
CA ASP A 471 7.57 -13.93 -6.36
C ASP A 471 8.56 -14.72 -7.24
N THR A 472 9.29 -14.05 -8.12
CA THR A 472 10.40 -14.64 -8.89
C THR A 472 11.77 -14.34 -8.28
N GLY A 473 11.84 -13.50 -7.25
CA GLY A 473 13.06 -12.99 -6.63
C GLY A 473 13.66 -11.78 -7.33
N GLU A 474 12.94 -11.19 -8.31
CA GLU A 474 13.38 -9.96 -8.97
C GLU A 474 13.07 -8.71 -8.15
N LEU A 475 13.95 -7.72 -8.27
CA LEU A 475 13.79 -6.42 -7.62
C LEU A 475 12.75 -5.57 -8.36
N ILE A 476 11.64 -5.24 -7.69
CA ILE A 476 10.60 -4.33 -8.20
C ILE A 476 11.08 -2.89 -8.11
N ALA A 477 11.48 -2.46 -6.90
CA ALA A 477 11.93 -1.12 -6.59
C ALA A 477 12.89 -1.15 -5.40
N ALA A 478 13.76 -0.14 -5.31
CA ALA A 478 14.64 0.05 -4.16
C ALA A 478 14.92 1.53 -3.91
N TYR A 479 15.04 1.87 -2.64
CA TYR A 479 15.48 3.19 -2.21
C TYR A 479 16.36 3.08 -0.96
N THR A 480 17.37 3.93 -0.85
CA THR A 480 18.22 4.01 0.35
C THR A 480 18.03 5.37 1.00
N GLN A 481 17.48 5.36 2.20
CA GLN A 481 17.27 6.54 3.02
C GLN A 481 18.51 6.79 3.88
N PRO A 482 19.22 7.90 3.70
CA PRO A 482 20.32 8.31 4.59
C PRO A 482 19.79 8.66 5.98
N GLY A 483 20.63 8.46 7.01
CA GLY A 483 20.33 8.87 8.38
C GLY A 483 20.39 10.39 8.60
N GLY A 484 19.84 10.85 9.75
CA GLY A 484 19.83 12.25 10.15
C GLY A 484 18.76 13.08 9.45
N PHE A 485 17.69 12.49 8.94
CA PHE A 485 16.58 13.22 8.33
C PHE A 485 15.48 13.53 9.34
N LEU A 486 14.82 14.66 9.11
CA LEU A 486 13.63 15.12 9.81
C LEU A 486 12.41 15.02 8.87
N VAL A 487 11.26 14.80 9.46
CA VAL A 487 9.98 14.79 8.75
C VAL A 487 9.56 16.20 8.37
N SER A 488 9.14 16.42 7.13
CA SER A 488 8.51 17.67 6.73
C SER A 488 7.01 17.64 7.05
N PRO A 489 6.46 18.67 7.72
CA PRO A 489 5.01 18.76 7.89
C PRO A 489 4.29 19.30 6.65
N VAL A 490 5.02 19.65 5.60
CA VAL A 490 4.50 20.29 4.38
C VAL A 490 4.65 19.36 3.21
N ALA A 491 3.57 19.16 2.45
CA ALA A 491 3.56 18.43 1.19
C ALA A 491 2.54 19.03 0.22
N LEU A 492 2.99 19.38 -0.99
CA LEU A 492 2.17 19.91 -2.07
C LEU A 492 2.05 18.91 -3.20
N SER A 493 0.91 18.28 -3.30
CA SER A 493 0.59 17.39 -4.43
C SER A 493 -0.02 18.18 -5.59
N HIS A 494 0.23 17.74 -6.81
CA HIS A 494 -0.33 18.32 -8.02
C HIS A 494 -0.79 17.25 -8.99
N ALA A 495 -1.79 17.58 -9.84
CA ALA A 495 -2.18 16.76 -10.95
C ALA A 495 -1.35 17.15 -12.18
N PHE A 496 -0.87 16.13 -12.90
CA PHE A 496 -0.15 16.26 -14.16
C PHE A 496 1.28 16.84 -14.07
N GLU A 497 2.24 16.09 -14.54
CA GLU A 497 3.64 16.53 -14.71
C GLU A 497 3.87 17.24 -16.05
N THR A 498 2.98 17.05 -17.01
CA THR A 498 3.07 17.63 -18.35
C THR A 498 1.70 18.07 -18.83
N GLN A 499 1.61 19.30 -19.36
CA GLN A 499 0.42 19.85 -19.98
C GLN A 499 0.69 20.21 -21.45
N ASP A 500 -0.16 19.72 -22.36
CA ASP A 500 -0.07 20.00 -23.78
C ASP A 500 -1.29 20.80 -24.26
N PHE A 501 -1.08 22.06 -24.61
CA PHE A 501 -2.12 22.97 -25.09
C PHE A 501 -2.54 22.71 -26.55
N GLY A 502 -1.81 21.85 -27.26
CA GLY A 502 -2.05 21.58 -28.67
C GLY A 502 -1.80 22.80 -29.56
N ASP A 503 -2.54 22.86 -30.65
CA ASP A 503 -2.45 23.93 -31.64
C ASP A 503 -3.37 25.11 -31.27
N VAL A 504 -2.79 26.32 -31.08
CA VAL A 504 -3.50 27.55 -30.70
C VAL A 504 -3.19 28.65 -31.72
N GLU A 505 -4.19 29.36 -32.23
CA GLU A 505 -3.98 30.46 -33.18
C GLU A 505 -3.17 31.60 -32.53
N THR A 506 -2.23 32.18 -33.27
CA THR A 506 -1.44 33.32 -32.77
C THR A 506 -2.35 34.49 -32.37
N GLY A 507 -2.16 34.99 -31.15
CA GLY A 507 -3.00 36.03 -30.55
C GLY A 507 -4.31 35.51 -29.92
N ALA A 508 -4.59 34.21 -29.99
CA ALA A 508 -5.62 33.57 -29.18
C ALA A 508 -5.03 32.96 -27.91
N SER A 509 -5.86 32.64 -26.92
CA SER A 509 -5.48 32.00 -25.69
C SER A 509 -6.17 30.68 -25.52
N SER A 510 -5.43 29.66 -25.09
CA SER A 510 -5.95 28.38 -24.57
C SER A 510 -5.62 28.26 -23.10
N SER A 511 -6.50 27.69 -22.30
CA SER A 511 -6.27 27.55 -20.87
C SER A 511 -6.58 26.13 -20.36
N MET A 512 -5.85 25.70 -19.35
CA MET A 512 -6.01 24.44 -18.64
C MET A 512 -6.00 24.68 -17.14
N THR A 513 -6.62 23.79 -16.36
CA THR A 513 -6.63 23.88 -14.90
C THR A 513 -5.61 22.92 -14.30
N LEU A 514 -4.70 23.43 -13.50
CA LEU A 514 -3.81 22.67 -12.63
C LEU A 514 -4.43 22.62 -11.24
N LEU A 515 -4.55 21.42 -10.68
CA LEU A 515 -5.00 21.23 -9.31
C LEU A 515 -3.79 21.15 -8.39
N LEU A 516 -3.77 21.99 -7.36
CA LEU A 516 -2.81 21.95 -6.27
C LEU A 516 -3.52 21.56 -4.98
N ILE A 517 -3.00 20.58 -4.27
CA ILE A 517 -3.61 20.05 -3.05
C ILE A 517 -2.55 19.98 -1.95
N ASN A 518 -2.81 20.62 -0.81
CA ASN A 518 -1.96 20.45 0.36
C ASN A 518 -2.31 19.13 1.06
N THR A 519 -1.49 18.11 0.86
CA THR A 519 -1.61 16.80 1.50
C THR A 519 -0.83 16.72 2.82
N GLY A 520 -0.10 17.78 3.16
CA GLY A 520 0.68 17.90 4.39
C GLY A 520 -0.15 18.17 5.65
N ALA A 521 0.56 18.29 6.77
CA ALA A 521 0.01 18.59 8.09
C ALA A 521 0.03 20.09 8.44
N ASP A 522 0.76 20.92 7.68
CA ASP A 522 0.88 22.37 7.89
C ASP A 522 0.61 23.14 6.60
N THR A 523 0.47 24.47 6.70
CA THR A 523 0.14 25.35 5.57
C THR A 523 1.25 25.38 4.54
N VAL A 524 0.92 25.14 3.27
CA VAL A 524 1.78 25.43 2.13
C VAL A 524 1.69 26.90 1.80
N PHE A 525 2.86 27.57 1.77
CA PHE A 525 3.01 28.94 1.28
C PHE A 525 3.60 28.86 -0.12
N VAL A 526 2.78 29.14 -1.12
CA VAL A 526 3.25 29.29 -2.50
C VAL A 526 3.68 30.75 -2.70
N ASP A 527 4.97 30.96 -2.91
CA ASP A 527 5.56 32.29 -3.03
C ASP A 527 5.49 32.82 -4.45
N ASN A 528 5.61 31.91 -5.44
CA ASN A 528 5.57 32.27 -6.86
C ASN A 528 5.04 31.13 -7.74
N ILE A 529 4.27 31.49 -8.77
CA ILE A 529 3.87 30.61 -9.86
C ILE A 529 4.12 31.37 -11.17
N ALA A 530 5.06 30.90 -12.00
CA ALA A 530 5.41 31.58 -13.25
C ALA A 530 5.81 30.60 -14.34
N GLY A 531 5.44 30.93 -15.59
CA GLY A 531 5.97 30.28 -16.79
C GLY A 531 7.43 30.69 -17.04
N THR A 532 8.24 29.75 -17.51
CA THR A 532 9.64 30.02 -17.90
C THR A 532 9.78 30.81 -19.20
N ILE A 533 8.71 30.86 -20.00
CA ILE A 533 8.60 31.68 -21.20
C ILE A 533 7.29 32.49 -21.14
N PRO A 534 7.24 33.68 -21.79
CA PRO A 534 6.12 34.61 -21.66
C PRO A 534 4.79 34.09 -22.23
N GLU A 535 4.83 33.13 -23.13
CA GLU A 535 3.64 32.51 -23.73
C GLU A 535 2.86 31.64 -22.74
N PHE A 536 3.49 31.19 -21.66
CA PHE A 536 2.82 30.48 -20.58
C PHE A 536 2.67 31.38 -19.34
N SER A 537 1.43 31.49 -18.88
CA SER A 537 1.11 32.30 -17.69
C SER A 537 0.15 31.60 -16.76
N SER A 538 0.07 32.06 -15.51
CA SER A 538 -0.92 31.58 -14.55
C SER A 538 -1.78 32.74 -14.01
N ASN A 539 -3.03 32.42 -13.62
CA ASN A 539 -3.96 33.38 -13.04
C ASN A 539 -3.60 33.75 -11.60
N LEU A 540 -2.79 32.93 -10.92
CA LEU A 540 -2.34 33.13 -9.54
C LEU A 540 -0.81 33.18 -9.50
N ARG A 541 -0.26 34.04 -8.67
CA ARG A 541 1.20 34.18 -8.50
C ARG A 541 1.67 33.68 -7.13
N SER A 542 0.88 33.90 -6.10
CA SER A 542 1.18 33.44 -4.74
C SER A 542 -0.12 33.14 -3.99
N MET A 543 -0.06 32.20 -3.04
CA MET A 543 -1.20 31.81 -2.23
C MET A 543 -0.79 31.06 -0.98
N LYS A 544 -1.75 30.87 -0.08
CA LYS A 544 -1.64 29.98 1.07
C LYS A 544 -2.65 28.87 0.89
N ILE A 545 -2.19 27.62 1.02
CA ILE A 545 -3.03 26.45 0.92
C ILE A 545 -3.02 25.74 2.29
N PRO A 546 -4.07 25.87 3.10
CA PRO A 546 -4.18 25.14 4.37
C PRO A 546 -4.15 23.64 4.17
N PRO A 547 -3.82 22.84 5.21
CA PRO A 547 -3.86 21.39 5.14
C PRO A 547 -5.20 20.85 4.60
N GLY A 548 -5.14 19.93 3.65
CA GLY A 548 -6.31 19.30 3.03
C GLY A 548 -7.06 20.16 2.02
N VAL A 549 -6.66 21.40 1.79
CA VAL A 549 -7.34 22.30 0.84
C VAL A 549 -6.79 22.11 -0.57
N ARG A 550 -7.71 22.02 -1.53
CA ARG A 550 -7.43 22.08 -2.98
C ARG A 550 -7.55 23.50 -3.48
N THR A 551 -6.67 23.87 -4.40
CA THR A 551 -6.70 25.15 -5.11
C THR A 551 -6.52 24.93 -6.60
N ASP A 552 -7.41 25.51 -7.40
CA ASP A 552 -7.41 25.43 -8.85
C ASP A 552 -6.61 26.61 -9.43
N VAL A 553 -5.55 26.30 -10.21
CA VAL A 553 -4.70 27.28 -10.88
C VAL A 553 -4.95 27.19 -12.39
N THR A 554 -5.41 28.27 -12.99
CA THR A 554 -5.56 28.36 -14.44
C THR A 554 -4.23 28.69 -15.09
N ILE A 555 -3.76 27.83 -15.97
CA ILE A 555 -2.58 28.05 -16.82
C ILE A 555 -3.07 28.46 -18.20
N ALA A 556 -2.54 29.54 -18.76
CA ALA A 556 -2.85 30.02 -20.10
C ALA A 556 -1.64 29.91 -21.04
N PHE A 557 -1.90 29.53 -22.27
CA PHE A 557 -0.96 29.54 -23.38
C PHE A 557 -1.41 30.54 -24.43
N GLU A 558 -0.59 31.55 -24.73
CA GLU A 558 -0.87 32.67 -25.64
C GLU A 558 0.27 32.82 -26.66
N PRO A 559 0.31 32.00 -27.73
CA PRO A 559 1.41 32.07 -28.70
C PRO A 559 1.40 33.38 -29.49
N GLN A 560 2.56 34.05 -29.60
CA GLN A 560 2.73 35.28 -30.34
C GLN A 560 3.31 35.04 -31.76
N SER A 561 3.79 33.82 -32.05
CA SER A 561 4.34 33.42 -33.35
C SER A 561 3.93 32.01 -33.71
N VAL A 562 4.08 31.68 -34.99
CA VAL A 562 3.84 30.34 -35.52
C VAL A 562 5.08 29.50 -35.27
N ASP A 563 5.12 28.88 -34.07
CA ASP A 563 6.24 28.06 -33.63
C ASP A 563 5.75 27.00 -32.61
N ALA A 564 6.61 26.02 -32.32
CA ALA A 564 6.41 25.13 -31.19
C ALA A 564 7.02 25.77 -29.92
N PHE A 565 6.28 25.75 -28.85
CA PHE A 565 6.69 26.31 -27.56
C PHE A 565 6.80 25.20 -26.53
N GLU A 566 7.94 25.13 -25.86
CA GLU A 566 8.19 24.28 -24.73
C GLU A 566 8.73 25.12 -23.56
N GLY A 567 8.23 24.87 -22.35
CA GLY A 567 8.62 25.56 -21.16
C GLY A 567 8.13 24.85 -19.92
N ASN A 568 8.29 25.48 -18.77
CA ASN A 568 7.79 24.93 -17.50
C ASN A 568 6.92 25.98 -16.79
N LEU A 569 5.92 25.52 -16.07
CA LEU A 569 5.38 26.28 -14.94
C LEU A 569 6.24 25.96 -13.72
N VAL A 570 6.82 26.97 -13.11
CA VAL A 570 7.64 26.86 -11.91
C VAL A 570 6.80 27.33 -10.72
N ILE A 571 6.67 26.45 -9.70
CA ILE A 571 5.96 26.72 -8.47
C ILE A 571 6.98 26.73 -7.33
N GLU A 572 7.20 27.89 -6.74
CA GLU A 572 8.09 28.09 -5.59
C GLU A 572 7.25 28.13 -4.31
N SER A 573 7.61 27.33 -3.32
CA SER A 573 6.88 27.20 -2.07
C SER A 573 7.79 26.77 -0.91
N ASN A 574 7.22 26.63 0.28
CA ASN A 574 7.91 26.04 1.43
C ASN A 574 7.86 24.50 1.43
N ASP A 575 7.39 23.87 0.35
CA ASP A 575 7.47 22.42 0.16
C ASP A 575 8.93 21.98 -0.02
N PRO A 576 9.38 20.85 0.59
CA PRO A 576 10.76 20.35 0.41
C PRO A 576 11.14 20.05 -1.03
N GLN A 577 10.17 19.75 -1.91
CA GLN A 577 10.38 19.52 -3.34
C GLN A 577 10.45 20.83 -4.17
N SER A 578 10.27 21.98 -3.55
CA SER A 578 10.31 23.28 -4.24
C SER A 578 11.68 23.55 -4.86
N PRO A 579 11.75 24.04 -6.12
CA PRO A 579 10.61 24.38 -6.97
C PRO A 579 10.01 23.16 -7.68
N ILE A 580 8.67 23.07 -7.70
CA ILE A 580 7.95 22.07 -8.50
C ILE A 580 7.88 22.58 -9.95
N MET A 581 8.15 21.69 -10.91
CA MET A 581 8.21 22.03 -12.33
C MET A 581 7.19 21.21 -13.12
N ILE A 582 6.21 21.87 -13.74
CA ILE A 582 5.22 21.25 -14.64
C ILE A 582 5.65 21.56 -16.08
N ASN A 583 5.89 20.53 -16.88
CA ASN A 583 6.27 20.71 -18.27
C ASN A 583 5.08 21.22 -19.09
N LEU A 584 5.28 22.29 -19.82
CA LEU A 584 4.25 22.90 -20.66
C LEU A 584 4.70 22.90 -22.12
N ARG A 585 3.80 22.54 -23.01
CA ARG A 585 4.03 22.62 -24.45
C ARG A 585 2.77 23.03 -25.19
N GLY A 586 2.97 23.67 -26.34
CA GLY A 586 1.90 24.08 -27.24
C GLY A 586 2.47 24.56 -28.54
N ARG A 587 1.63 24.73 -29.54
CA ARG A 587 2.03 25.21 -30.87
C ARG A 587 1.20 26.40 -31.27
N GLY A 588 1.88 27.50 -31.63
CA GLY A 588 1.26 28.65 -32.28
C GLY A 588 0.96 28.37 -33.77
N MET A 589 -0.26 28.67 -34.20
CA MET A 589 -0.68 28.54 -35.59
C MET A 589 -1.12 29.87 -36.16
N GLN A 590 -1.03 30.04 -37.49
CA GLN A 590 -1.58 31.23 -38.15
C GLN A 590 -3.10 31.29 -37.96
N PRO A 591 -3.66 32.48 -37.65
CA PRO A 591 -5.10 32.66 -37.65
C PRO A 591 -5.68 32.25 -39.00
N THR A 592 -6.67 31.39 -39.02
CA THR A 592 -7.38 30.98 -40.21
C THR A 592 -8.23 32.14 -40.74
N SER A 593 -7.59 33.12 -41.38
CA SER A 593 -8.34 34.10 -42.18
C SER A 593 -8.91 33.41 -43.42
N VAL A 594 -10.22 33.46 -43.56
CA VAL A 594 -10.95 32.96 -44.72
C VAL A 594 -10.56 33.85 -45.96
N THR A 595 -9.42 33.54 -46.57
CA THR A 595 -9.13 33.99 -47.94
C THR A 595 -8.19 33.02 -48.69
N SER A 596 -8.73 32.41 -49.74
CA SER A 596 -8.10 31.79 -50.91
C SER A 596 -6.98 30.75 -50.74
N ARG A 597 -7.33 29.56 -51.21
CA ARG A 597 -6.49 28.41 -51.53
C ARG A 597 -5.17 28.80 -52.23
N GLN A 598 -4.06 28.47 -51.60
CA GLN A 598 -2.86 27.96 -52.24
C GLN A 598 -2.47 26.65 -51.55
N ALA A 599 -2.37 25.57 -52.32
CA ALA A 599 -2.05 24.24 -51.85
C ALA A 599 -0.60 24.21 -51.36
N ASN A 600 -0.38 24.36 -50.08
CA ASN A 600 0.88 23.98 -49.44
C ASN A 600 0.81 22.49 -49.12
N HIS A 601 1.57 21.68 -49.85
CA HIS A 601 1.72 20.26 -49.54
C HIS A 601 2.55 20.12 -48.25
N PRO A 602 2.10 19.35 -47.22
CA PRO A 602 2.87 19.06 -46.03
C PRO A 602 4.21 18.40 -46.36
N ALA A 603 5.27 18.78 -45.66
CA ALA A 603 6.61 18.26 -45.92
C ALA A 603 6.78 16.81 -45.39
N ALA A 604 5.91 16.35 -44.47
CA ALA A 604 5.92 15.03 -43.86
C ALA A 604 4.51 14.56 -43.53
N PHE A 605 4.34 13.25 -43.34
CA PHE A 605 3.14 12.71 -42.71
C PHE A 605 3.11 13.09 -41.23
N ALA A 606 1.94 13.46 -40.70
CA ALA A 606 1.78 13.76 -39.27
C ALA A 606 0.35 13.45 -38.80
N LEU A 607 0.22 13.06 -37.52
CA LEU A 607 -1.05 12.94 -36.81
C LEU A 607 -1.06 13.96 -35.68
N TYR A 608 -2.12 14.75 -35.59
CA TYR A 608 -2.28 15.78 -34.58
C TYR A 608 -3.23 15.33 -33.49
N GLN A 609 -3.11 15.97 -32.31
CA GLN A 609 -4.04 15.79 -31.20
C GLN A 609 -5.45 16.22 -31.63
N ASN A 610 -6.46 15.43 -31.29
CA ASN A 610 -7.86 15.80 -31.54
C ASN A 610 -8.26 17.05 -30.76
N TYR A 611 -9.12 17.87 -31.35
CA TYR A 611 -9.59 19.08 -30.68
C TYR A 611 -11.11 19.25 -30.86
N PRO A 612 -11.85 19.53 -29.75
CA PRO A 612 -11.39 19.58 -28.38
C PRO A 612 -10.93 18.22 -27.84
N ASN A 613 -10.07 18.22 -26.80
CA ASN A 613 -9.71 17.04 -26.02
C ASN A 613 -9.40 17.49 -24.58
N PRO A 614 -10.18 17.15 -23.56
CA PRO A 614 -11.40 16.31 -23.65
C PRO A 614 -12.50 16.90 -24.56
N PHE A 615 -13.35 15.99 -25.08
CA PHE A 615 -14.45 16.41 -25.95
C PHE A 615 -15.80 15.85 -25.51
N ASN A 616 -16.87 16.60 -25.74
CA ASN A 616 -18.23 16.18 -25.48
C ASN A 616 -18.98 16.09 -26.84
N ALA A 617 -19.58 14.96 -27.08
CA ALA A 617 -20.31 14.58 -28.30
C ALA A 617 -19.51 14.61 -29.59
N SER A 618 -18.58 15.52 -29.84
CA SER A 618 -17.79 15.54 -31.06
C SER A 618 -16.40 16.17 -30.90
N THR A 619 -15.46 15.67 -31.71
CA THR A 619 -14.09 16.19 -31.80
C THR A 619 -13.60 16.09 -33.26
N ALA A 620 -12.53 16.82 -33.56
CA ALA A 620 -11.89 16.76 -34.88
C ALA A 620 -10.48 16.18 -34.77
N ILE A 621 -10.18 15.21 -35.58
CA ILE A 621 -8.85 14.62 -35.74
C ILE A 621 -8.23 15.19 -37.02
N THR A 622 -7.05 15.81 -36.87
CA THR A 622 -6.33 16.41 -38.00
C THR A 622 -5.08 15.58 -38.30
N PHE A 623 -4.78 15.42 -39.59
CA PHE A 623 -3.55 14.75 -40.02
C PHE A 623 -3.04 15.33 -41.34
N ASP A 624 -1.76 15.25 -41.58
CA ASP A 624 -1.09 15.69 -42.78
C ASP A 624 -0.70 14.51 -43.65
N VAL A 625 -1.03 14.58 -44.92
CA VAL A 625 -0.65 13.62 -45.97
C VAL A 625 0.37 14.30 -46.88
N ARG A 626 1.60 13.78 -46.92
CA ARG A 626 2.69 14.32 -47.72
C ARG A 626 2.55 14.05 -49.21
N GLU A 627 2.15 12.86 -49.53
CA GLU A 627 1.95 12.35 -50.90
C GLU A 627 0.71 11.44 -50.93
N THR A 628 0.08 11.27 -52.06
CA THR A 628 -1.11 10.41 -52.16
C THR A 628 -0.84 9.04 -51.58
N ALA A 629 -1.59 8.68 -50.55
CA ALA A 629 -1.41 7.45 -49.79
C ALA A 629 -2.74 6.89 -49.28
N PRO A 630 -2.86 5.55 -49.14
CA PRO A 630 -3.95 4.96 -48.41
C PRO A 630 -3.83 5.34 -46.93
N VAL A 631 -4.91 5.89 -46.38
CA VAL A 631 -5.01 6.30 -44.97
C VAL A 631 -6.00 5.40 -44.26
N SER A 632 -5.55 4.77 -43.18
CA SER A 632 -6.37 4.04 -42.23
C SER A 632 -6.32 4.77 -40.87
N LEU A 633 -7.44 5.30 -40.40
CA LEU A 633 -7.58 5.92 -39.08
C LEU A 633 -8.61 5.12 -38.28
N LYS A 634 -8.15 4.48 -37.24
CA LYS A 634 -8.95 3.57 -36.43
C LYS A 634 -8.92 3.99 -34.97
N LEU A 635 -10.01 3.74 -34.28
CA LEU A 635 -10.20 4.03 -32.87
C LEU A 635 -10.18 2.74 -32.07
N TYR A 636 -9.45 2.76 -30.97
CA TYR A 636 -9.29 1.63 -30.03
C TYR A 636 -9.65 2.05 -28.61
N ASN A 637 -10.25 1.14 -27.89
CA ASN A 637 -10.42 1.31 -26.45
C ASN A 637 -9.11 0.99 -25.68
N VAL A 638 -9.11 1.17 -24.38
CA VAL A 638 -7.95 0.90 -23.50
C VAL A 638 -7.51 -0.57 -23.48
N LEU A 639 -8.37 -1.50 -23.91
CA LEU A 639 -8.05 -2.92 -24.05
C LEU A 639 -7.41 -3.27 -25.41
N GLY A 640 -7.18 -2.27 -26.26
CA GLY A 640 -6.64 -2.45 -27.61
C GLY A 640 -7.65 -3.03 -28.61
N GLN A 641 -8.95 -3.06 -28.28
CA GLN A 641 -10.00 -3.50 -29.17
C GLN A 641 -10.39 -2.34 -30.09
N GLU A 642 -10.49 -2.61 -31.40
CA GLU A 642 -11.01 -1.65 -32.38
C GLU A 642 -12.50 -1.38 -32.10
N VAL A 643 -12.84 -0.11 -31.85
CA VAL A 643 -14.22 0.32 -31.56
C VAL A 643 -14.85 1.11 -32.71
N ALA A 644 -14.04 1.70 -33.57
CA ALA A 644 -14.50 2.35 -34.80
C ALA A 644 -13.38 2.43 -35.84
N THR A 645 -13.75 2.34 -37.11
CA THR A 645 -12.90 2.77 -38.21
C THR A 645 -13.41 4.13 -38.71
N LEU A 646 -12.59 5.18 -38.55
CA LEU A 646 -12.95 6.56 -38.89
C LEU A 646 -12.64 6.89 -40.35
N VAL A 647 -11.56 6.33 -40.87
CA VAL A 647 -11.09 6.50 -42.24
C VAL A 647 -10.48 5.19 -42.75
N GLU A 648 -10.83 4.80 -43.95
CA GLU A 648 -10.21 3.69 -44.71
C GLU A 648 -10.30 4.03 -46.20
N THR A 649 -9.49 5.01 -46.65
CA THR A 649 -9.52 5.46 -48.06
C THR A 649 -8.21 6.15 -48.45
N GLU A 650 -8.04 6.46 -49.73
CA GLU A 650 -6.88 7.17 -50.25
C GLU A 650 -7.07 8.69 -50.10
N TYR A 651 -6.05 9.39 -49.59
CA TYR A 651 -5.99 10.83 -49.47
C TYR A 651 -4.85 11.41 -50.31
N GLY A 652 -5.13 12.51 -51.00
CA GLY A 652 -4.10 13.29 -51.67
C GLY A 652 -3.27 14.14 -50.69
N PRO A 653 -2.12 14.70 -51.16
CA PRO A 653 -1.29 15.56 -50.34
C PRO A 653 -2.08 16.75 -49.80
N GLY A 654 -1.93 17.04 -48.50
CA GLY A 654 -2.62 18.13 -47.82
C GLY A 654 -2.86 17.87 -46.34
N ARG A 655 -3.39 18.90 -45.65
CA ARG A 655 -3.91 18.76 -44.29
C ARG A 655 -5.38 18.36 -44.37
N HIS A 656 -5.71 17.28 -43.67
CA HIS A 656 -7.05 16.69 -43.66
C HIS A 656 -7.61 16.70 -42.23
N LYS A 657 -8.92 16.89 -42.12
CA LYS A 657 -9.66 16.91 -40.88
C LYS A 657 -10.81 15.91 -40.97
N VAL A 658 -10.92 15.08 -39.95
CA VAL A 658 -12.02 14.12 -39.78
C VAL A 658 -12.78 14.50 -38.54
N GLU A 659 -14.04 14.79 -38.67
CA GLU A 659 -14.92 15.01 -37.54
C GLU A 659 -15.45 13.66 -37.04
N PHE A 660 -15.36 13.46 -35.77
CA PHE A 660 -15.79 12.27 -35.09
C PHE A 660 -16.89 12.64 -34.09
N ALA A 661 -18.03 11.95 -34.19
CA ALA A 661 -19.14 12.04 -33.22
C ALA A 661 -19.23 10.72 -32.42
N SER A 662 -19.40 10.85 -31.13
CA SER A 662 -19.32 9.72 -30.17
C SER A 662 -20.67 9.05 -29.93
N ASP A 663 -21.65 9.16 -30.85
CA ASP A 663 -23.06 8.77 -30.64
C ASP A 663 -23.29 7.34 -30.09
N ASN A 664 -22.29 6.46 -30.17
CA ASN A 664 -22.37 5.08 -29.71
C ASN A 664 -21.19 4.66 -28.80
N LEU A 665 -20.33 5.59 -28.41
CA LEU A 665 -19.22 5.32 -27.51
C LEU A 665 -19.53 5.88 -26.12
N ARG A 666 -19.07 5.18 -25.11
CA ARG A 666 -19.19 5.64 -23.72
C ARG A 666 -18.04 6.58 -23.40
N SER A 667 -18.24 7.44 -22.44
CA SER A 667 -17.18 8.25 -21.85
C SER A 667 -15.95 7.40 -21.51
N GLY A 668 -14.74 7.89 -21.83
CA GLY A 668 -13.51 7.13 -21.60
C GLY A 668 -12.31 7.55 -22.43
N ILE A 669 -11.19 6.92 -22.14
CA ILE A 669 -9.96 7.08 -22.91
C ILE A 669 -10.02 6.16 -24.14
N TYR A 670 -9.71 6.76 -25.28
CA TYR A 670 -9.58 6.07 -26.56
C TYR A 670 -8.24 6.42 -27.20
N PHE A 671 -7.74 5.51 -28.03
CA PHE A 671 -6.55 5.74 -28.85
C PHE A 671 -6.94 5.71 -30.30
N TYR A 672 -6.62 6.76 -31.02
CA TYR A 672 -6.75 6.70 -32.47
C TYR A 672 -5.38 6.48 -33.10
N VAL A 673 -5.34 5.52 -33.97
CA VAL A 673 -4.14 5.07 -34.68
C VAL A 673 -4.30 5.39 -36.16
N ILE A 674 -3.35 6.12 -36.73
CA ILE A 674 -3.30 6.36 -38.16
C ILE A 674 -2.21 5.52 -38.81
N GLY A 675 -2.52 4.96 -39.96
CA GLY A 675 -1.56 4.34 -40.88
C GLY A 675 -1.63 5.05 -42.23
N MET A 676 -0.49 5.52 -42.76
CA MET A 676 -0.37 6.21 -44.04
C MET A 676 0.88 5.67 -44.77
N GLY A 677 0.70 4.67 -45.60
CA GLY A 677 1.84 3.94 -46.18
C GLY A 677 2.74 3.31 -45.14
N TYR A 678 3.98 3.77 -45.05
CA TYR A 678 4.96 3.33 -44.04
C TYR A 678 4.91 4.14 -42.72
N PHE A 679 4.14 5.23 -42.66
CA PHE A 679 3.98 6.06 -41.48
C PHE A 679 2.88 5.48 -40.59
N ARG A 680 3.16 5.40 -39.27
CA ARG A 680 2.17 5.05 -38.26
C ARG A 680 2.39 5.93 -37.02
N ASP A 681 1.29 6.47 -36.49
CA ASP A 681 1.30 7.25 -35.25
C ASP A 681 0.02 6.98 -34.46
N VAL A 682 0.07 7.26 -33.17
CA VAL A 682 -1.03 7.05 -32.21
C VAL A 682 -1.18 8.27 -31.33
N ARG A 683 -2.43 8.65 -31.07
CA ARG A 683 -2.77 9.70 -30.11
C ARG A 683 -3.88 9.22 -29.19
N LYS A 684 -3.88 9.79 -27.99
CA LYS A 684 -4.90 9.55 -26.97
C LYS A 684 -5.99 10.62 -27.08
N MET A 685 -7.25 10.26 -26.95
CA MET A 685 -8.36 11.20 -26.79
C MET A 685 -9.24 10.83 -25.61
N LEU A 686 -9.84 11.82 -25.01
CA LEU A 686 -10.72 11.68 -23.86
C LEU A 686 -12.12 12.15 -24.23
N LEU A 687 -13.07 11.22 -24.28
CA LEU A 687 -14.48 11.49 -24.54
C LEU A 687 -15.20 11.81 -23.22
N VAL A 688 -15.94 12.91 -23.18
CA VAL A 688 -16.73 13.44 -22.04
C VAL A 688 -18.17 13.62 -22.52
N GLN A 689 -19.10 12.73 -22.13
CA GLN A 689 -20.55 12.88 -22.38
C GLN A 689 -21.29 13.33 -21.14
#